data_36e9718adf079dac0f9e78ac93030ab7
#
_entry.id   36e9718adf079dac0f9e78ac93030ab7
#
_cell.length_a   1.000
_cell.length_b   1.000
_cell.length_c   1.000
_cell.angle_alpha   90.00
_cell.angle_beta   90.00
_cell.angle_gamma   90.00
#
_symmetry.space_group_name_H-M   'P 1'
#
loop_
_entity.id
_entity.type
_entity.pdbx_description
1 polymer ?
#
loop_
_entity_poly.entity_id
_entity_poly.type
_entity_poly.pdbx_seq_one_letter_code
_entity_poly.pdbx_strand_id
1 'polypeptide(L)'
;MAVERTNRDVRTLIAQITAGEIMLPEIQRGYVWKASQVARLIESLYRGYPAGSLLFWKTGETAETREAAIGVAQKLPSVMPLYLLDGQQRLTSLFRVLTDHSDAQVVFNIETEAFQNQSAATRRNKKWIKVYDAVGPEADVFAIHGELKGAGLSIVDAEIGRRLSALQKITQRDFHMEVLHDFEYEEVADIFVRVNSGGRALRTTDLALATLSARSPGFLGQLEAESAHWAKQGYGALDVNFLIKALTLTLSTTGKRLASVARLTAASPGAVEAGWARVQRGLARVVPLLRDKLLIPTTALVPSLAALHPLVFHYGQQPELTAADETENGLLYWFLAATARNRYGGATDTALAQDIRMLDAEDPVAALLSNLGIQEGGISVSSADLTGRNHQSPYLMFCYLAAAHAGATDWWDGGSIAGTPGESSKPQYSLVHPAVKLRGCATKYTSAEINELANIVFVSEHTAKNIIGSRSPSAYMQDVSHSDRTAHAIPDDPAVFSPERYREFLRARREILAQRITHLLDQFRPAFLTGNMQAEESRTPNSLTLAAYTGAGRRVLVTEALSGDLTWTGWIDPTDFEAALDAAASGLASDVAVGDETAPLRIDDEGGVTFGLGPFVIRGSLDEWLTAVKDAFESAQPLEECPEPHDEHWPTDPREFLLSNAGVRKTD
;
A
#
# COMPACT_ATOMS: atom_id res chain seq x y z
N MET A 1 -18.46 -1.65 41.84
CA MET A 1 -18.30 -2.57 40.68
C MET A 1 -19.27 -3.74 40.81
N ALA A 2 -20.20 -3.90 39.89
CA ALA A 2 -21.13 -5.03 39.81
C ALA A 2 -21.42 -5.34 38.34
N VAL A 3 -21.74 -6.59 38.03
CA VAL A 3 -22.19 -7.01 36.69
C VAL A 3 -23.62 -7.48 36.76
N GLU A 4 -24.53 -6.75 36.15
CA GLU A 4 -25.94 -7.12 36.06
C GLU A 4 -26.19 -7.89 34.77
N ARG A 5 -26.98 -8.96 34.81
CA ARG A 5 -27.42 -9.75 33.67
C ARG A 5 -28.90 -9.61 33.47
N THR A 6 -29.32 -9.20 32.30
CA THR A 6 -30.74 -8.96 31.98
C THR A 6 -31.01 -9.23 30.49
N ASN A 7 -32.27 -9.25 30.10
CA ASN A 7 -32.67 -9.37 28.70
C ASN A 7 -33.51 -8.15 28.33
N ARG A 8 -33.37 -7.70 27.07
CA ARG A 8 -34.26 -6.66 26.48
C ARG A 8 -34.58 -7.02 25.05
N ASP A 9 -35.82 -6.79 24.67
CA ASP A 9 -36.26 -6.97 23.30
C ASP A 9 -35.72 -5.86 22.38
N VAL A 10 -35.68 -6.19 21.09
CA VAL A 10 -35.15 -5.27 20.04
C VAL A 10 -35.90 -3.93 20.05
N ARG A 11 -37.25 -3.92 20.21
CA ARG A 11 -38.05 -2.71 20.21
C ARG A 11 -37.63 -1.77 21.33
N THR A 12 -37.46 -2.29 22.52
CA THR A 12 -37.03 -1.54 23.71
C THR A 12 -35.64 -0.94 23.50
N LEU A 13 -34.69 -1.73 22.96
CA LEU A 13 -33.34 -1.26 22.67
C LEU A 13 -33.34 -0.11 21.66
N ILE A 14 -34.13 -0.20 20.58
CA ILE A 14 -34.23 0.87 19.56
C ILE A 14 -34.87 2.13 20.15
N ALA A 15 -35.91 1.98 21.00
CA ALA A 15 -36.51 3.12 21.67
C ALA A 15 -35.52 3.84 22.61
N GLN A 16 -34.69 3.08 23.33
CA GLN A 16 -33.66 3.64 24.22
C GLN A 16 -32.54 4.37 23.46
N ILE A 17 -32.14 3.87 22.29
CA ILE A 17 -31.22 4.60 21.41
C ILE A 17 -31.84 5.91 20.97
N THR A 18 -33.10 5.88 20.52
CA THR A 18 -33.82 7.08 20.05
C THR A 18 -34.00 8.11 21.16
N ALA A 19 -34.17 7.65 22.38
CA ALA A 19 -34.28 8.50 23.57
C ALA A 19 -32.94 9.06 24.07
N GLY A 20 -31.78 8.56 23.56
CA GLY A 20 -30.45 8.91 24.07
C GLY A 20 -30.09 8.22 25.38
N GLU A 21 -30.81 7.15 25.76
CA GLU A 21 -30.50 6.34 26.94
C GLU A 21 -29.38 5.33 26.68
N ILE A 22 -29.18 4.91 25.40
CA ILE A 22 -28.07 4.09 24.96
C ILE A 22 -27.16 4.94 24.07
N MET A 23 -25.87 5.01 24.43
CA MET A 23 -24.85 5.79 23.76
C MET A 23 -23.65 4.90 23.36
N LEU A 24 -22.88 5.34 22.35
CA LEU A 24 -21.64 4.68 21.93
C LEU A 24 -20.46 5.47 22.48
N PRO A 25 -19.63 4.85 23.37
CA PRO A 25 -18.42 5.50 23.84
C PRO A 25 -17.37 5.62 22.73
N GLU A 26 -16.47 6.56 22.86
CA GLU A 26 -15.41 6.86 21.86
C GLU A 26 -14.46 5.68 21.62
N ILE A 27 -14.31 4.78 22.59
CA ILE A 27 -13.47 3.56 22.47
C ILE A 27 -13.90 2.61 21.34
N GLN A 28 -15.08 2.80 20.77
CA GLN A 28 -15.64 1.94 19.73
C GLN A 28 -15.20 2.41 18.32
N ARG A 29 -14.87 1.43 17.46
CA ARG A 29 -14.63 1.71 16.04
C ARG A 29 -15.90 2.11 15.31
N GLY A 30 -15.76 2.80 14.16
CA GLY A 30 -16.88 3.15 13.28
C GLY A 30 -17.68 1.96 12.76
N TYR A 31 -18.85 2.24 12.21
CA TYR A 31 -19.69 1.24 11.56
C TYR A 31 -19.02 0.70 10.28
N VAL A 32 -18.83 -0.63 10.23
CA VAL A 32 -18.07 -1.29 9.14
C VAL A 32 -18.80 -2.47 8.50
N TRP A 33 -20.00 -2.84 9.00
CA TRP A 33 -20.74 -3.96 8.44
C TRP A 33 -21.22 -3.68 7.01
N LYS A 34 -21.02 -4.70 6.17
CA LYS A 34 -21.55 -4.69 4.80
C LYS A 34 -23.05 -5.05 4.80
N ALA A 35 -23.77 -4.60 3.79
CA ALA A 35 -25.21 -4.87 3.63
C ALA A 35 -25.58 -6.37 3.75
N SER A 36 -24.71 -7.28 3.27
CA SER A 36 -24.92 -8.73 3.42
C SER A 36 -24.85 -9.24 4.87
N GLN A 37 -24.07 -8.58 5.71
CA GLN A 37 -23.99 -8.93 7.15
C GLN A 37 -25.23 -8.45 7.89
N VAL A 38 -25.75 -7.27 7.52
CA VAL A 38 -27.02 -6.74 8.04
C VAL A 38 -28.17 -7.68 7.70
N ALA A 39 -28.31 -8.08 6.44
CA ALA A 39 -29.35 -9.00 5.99
C ALA A 39 -29.29 -10.34 6.75
N ARG A 40 -28.08 -10.88 7.00
CA ARG A 40 -27.90 -12.11 7.79
C ARG A 40 -28.32 -11.95 9.26
N LEU A 41 -28.08 -10.78 9.87
CA LEU A 41 -28.54 -10.52 11.24
C LEU A 41 -30.08 -10.53 11.30
N ILE A 42 -30.74 -9.84 10.37
CA ILE A 42 -32.21 -9.80 10.28
C ILE A 42 -32.77 -11.23 10.04
N GLU A 43 -32.15 -12.00 9.14
CA GLU A 43 -32.53 -13.40 8.91
C GLU A 43 -32.38 -14.25 10.19
N SER A 44 -31.29 -14.08 10.95
CA SER A 44 -31.08 -14.80 12.20
C SER A 44 -32.19 -14.51 13.23
N LEU A 45 -32.57 -13.23 13.36
CA LEU A 45 -33.67 -12.84 14.25
C LEU A 45 -35.03 -13.39 13.77
N TYR A 46 -35.29 -13.37 12.46
CA TYR A 46 -36.48 -13.97 11.87
C TYR A 46 -36.57 -15.46 12.20
N ARG A 47 -35.48 -16.20 12.02
CA ARG A 47 -35.39 -17.64 12.29
C ARG A 47 -35.32 -17.99 13.79
N GLY A 48 -35.15 -17.00 14.67
CA GLY A 48 -34.99 -17.20 16.11
C GLY A 48 -33.62 -17.73 16.49
N TYR A 49 -32.61 -17.54 15.67
CA TYR A 49 -31.24 -17.94 15.99
C TYR A 49 -30.59 -16.95 16.97
N PRO A 50 -29.65 -17.42 17.81
CA PRO A 50 -28.92 -16.54 18.70
C PRO A 50 -28.18 -15.44 17.94
N ALA A 51 -28.42 -14.18 18.30
CA ALA A 51 -27.77 -13.00 17.68
C ALA A 51 -26.56 -12.47 18.49
N GLY A 52 -26.15 -13.18 19.52
CA GLY A 52 -25.07 -12.80 20.44
C GLY A 52 -25.56 -11.93 21.61
N SER A 53 -24.66 -11.66 22.56
CA SER A 53 -24.92 -10.79 23.71
C SER A 53 -24.50 -9.36 23.45
N LEU A 54 -24.98 -8.42 24.27
CA LEU A 54 -24.59 -7.01 24.30
C LEU A 54 -23.91 -6.73 25.65
N LEU A 55 -22.80 -6.00 25.61
CA LEU A 55 -22.11 -5.54 26.81
C LEU A 55 -22.29 -4.04 26.94
N PHE A 56 -22.74 -3.59 28.11
CA PHE A 56 -22.97 -2.18 28.44
C PHE A 56 -22.17 -1.75 29.66
N TRP A 57 -21.91 -0.48 29.73
CA TRP A 57 -21.37 0.20 30.89
C TRP A 57 -22.33 1.28 31.35
N LYS A 58 -22.63 1.30 32.66
CA LYS A 58 -23.44 2.30 33.30
C LYS A 58 -22.61 3.07 34.34
N THR A 59 -22.47 4.36 34.12
CA THR A 59 -21.68 5.24 34.97
C THR A 59 -22.38 6.57 35.15
N GLY A 60 -22.13 7.23 36.28
CA GLY A 60 -22.51 8.64 36.51
C GLY A 60 -21.56 9.64 35.89
N GLU A 61 -20.40 9.20 35.40
CA GLU A 61 -19.44 10.05 34.71
C GLU A 61 -19.83 10.25 33.25
N THR A 62 -19.54 11.45 32.71
CA THR A 62 -19.78 11.73 31.30
C THR A 62 -18.63 11.17 30.48
N ALA A 63 -18.86 10.08 29.78
CA ALA A 63 -17.91 9.57 28.79
C ALA A 63 -18.11 10.31 27.45
N GLU A 64 -17.02 10.61 26.77
CA GLU A 64 -17.06 11.15 25.41
C GLU A 64 -17.74 10.13 24.48
N THR A 65 -18.68 10.61 23.68
CA THR A 65 -19.53 9.76 22.84
C THR A 65 -19.33 10.06 21.35
N ARG A 66 -19.54 9.04 20.54
CA ARG A 66 -19.41 9.10 19.08
C ARG A 66 -20.76 9.38 18.44
N GLU A 67 -21.00 10.60 18.03
CA GLU A 67 -22.29 11.03 17.43
C GLU A 67 -22.57 10.38 16.08
N ALA A 68 -21.55 10.16 15.26
CA ALA A 68 -21.72 9.76 13.86
C ALA A 68 -22.06 8.28 13.63
N ALA A 69 -21.88 7.39 14.62
CA ALA A 69 -21.97 5.95 14.37
C ALA A 69 -23.40 5.44 14.19
N ILE A 70 -24.37 6.09 14.83
CA ILE A 70 -25.79 5.66 14.80
C ILE A 70 -26.59 6.43 13.73
N GLY A 71 -26.07 7.56 13.23
CA GLY A 71 -26.74 8.38 12.21
C GLY A 71 -27.89 9.25 12.74
N VAL A 72 -27.91 9.50 14.04
CA VAL A 72 -28.85 10.41 14.71
C VAL A 72 -28.04 11.44 15.47
N ALA A 73 -28.41 12.72 15.36
CA ALA A 73 -27.95 13.75 16.28
C ALA A 73 -28.37 13.33 17.69
N GLN A 74 -27.41 13.03 18.55
CA GLN A 74 -27.70 12.57 19.89
C GLN A 74 -28.39 13.68 20.66
N LYS A 75 -29.54 13.36 21.27
CA LYS A 75 -30.13 14.21 22.29
C LYS A 75 -29.17 14.24 23.50
N LEU A 76 -29.22 15.32 24.27
CA LEU A 76 -28.51 15.40 25.55
C LEU A 76 -28.70 14.10 26.33
N PRO A 77 -27.62 13.49 26.87
CA PRO A 77 -27.69 12.21 27.55
C PRO A 77 -28.69 12.26 28.70
N SER A 78 -29.33 11.13 28.94
CA SER A 78 -30.10 10.93 30.18
C SER A 78 -29.16 11.05 31.39
N VAL A 79 -29.71 11.26 32.59
CA VAL A 79 -28.92 11.45 33.83
C VAL A 79 -27.93 10.30 34.11
N MET A 80 -28.14 9.12 33.50
CA MET A 80 -27.26 7.93 33.57
C MET A 80 -27.38 7.08 32.31
N PRO A 81 -26.69 7.45 31.21
CA PRO A 81 -26.77 6.69 29.97
C PRO A 81 -26.12 5.31 30.09
N LEU A 82 -26.57 4.37 29.26
CA LEU A 82 -25.93 3.07 29.04
C LEU A 82 -24.97 3.19 27.86
N TYR A 83 -23.68 3.03 28.10
CA TYR A 83 -22.68 3.04 27.06
C TYR A 83 -22.49 1.62 26.50
N LEU A 84 -22.76 1.41 25.22
CA LEU A 84 -22.61 0.11 24.56
C LEU A 84 -21.11 -0.19 24.33
N LEU A 85 -20.59 -1.27 24.92
CA LEU A 85 -19.19 -1.70 24.79
C LEU A 85 -19.00 -2.81 23.75
N ASP A 86 -19.91 -3.80 23.68
CA ASP A 86 -19.90 -4.82 22.62
C ASP A 86 -21.27 -4.99 22.00
N GLY A 87 -21.28 -5.35 20.72
CA GLY A 87 -22.49 -5.47 19.92
C GLY A 87 -22.84 -4.24 19.09
N GLN A 88 -21.96 -3.24 19.01
CA GLN A 88 -22.17 -1.99 18.25
C GLN A 88 -22.68 -2.25 16.83
N GLN A 89 -21.98 -3.09 16.06
CA GLN A 89 -22.36 -3.36 14.66
C GLN A 89 -23.76 -3.95 14.55
N ARG A 90 -24.14 -4.84 15.50
CA ARG A 90 -25.46 -5.46 15.56
C ARG A 90 -26.53 -4.43 15.89
N LEU A 91 -26.34 -3.69 16.96
CA LEU A 91 -27.34 -2.74 17.45
C LEU A 91 -27.51 -1.55 16.48
N THR A 92 -26.43 -1.04 15.91
CA THR A 92 -26.47 0.00 14.87
C THR A 92 -27.16 -0.51 13.60
N SER A 93 -26.93 -1.77 13.19
CA SER A 93 -27.62 -2.36 12.04
C SER A 93 -29.13 -2.45 12.25
N LEU A 94 -29.53 -2.93 13.43
CA LEU A 94 -30.94 -3.02 13.81
C LEU A 94 -31.60 -1.64 13.84
N PHE A 95 -30.94 -0.66 14.46
CA PHE A 95 -31.41 0.72 14.49
C PHE A 95 -31.64 1.24 13.07
N ARG A 96 -30.64 1.12 12.18
CA ARG A 96 -30.72 1.61 10.80
C ARG A 96 -31.83 0.93 10.00
N VAL A 97 -32.02 -0.39 10.14
CA VAL A 97 -33.08 -1.13 9.46
C VAL A 97 -34.48 -0.72 9.99
N LEU A 98 -34.61 -0.56 11.30
CA LEU A 98 -35.91 -0.27 11.95
C LEU A 98 -36.26 1.22 11.96
N THR A 99 -35.36 2.11 11.49
CA THR A 99 -35.61 3.55 11.29
C THR A 99 -35.54 3.95 9.80
N ASP A 100 -35.54 2.97 8.90
CA ASP A 100 -35.49 3.19 7.44
C ASP A 100 -34.28 3.99 6.92
N HIS A 101 -33.12 3.79 7.54
CA HIS A 101 -31.91 4.48 7.09
C HIS A 101 -31.51 4.04 5.67
N SER A 102 -31.13 4.98 4.81
CA SER A 102 -30.79 4.73 3.39
C SER A 102 -29.72 3.67 3.15
N ASP A 103 -28.78 3.52 4.10
CA ASP A 103 -27.63 2.60 3.99
C ASP A 103 -27.96 1.14 4.42
N ALA A 104 -29.17 0.90 4.97
CA ALA A 104 -29.52 -0.39 5.54
C ALA A 104 -30.94 -0.85 5.15
N GLN A 105 -31.26 -0.76 3.87
CA GLN A 105 -32.58 -1.17 3.35
C GLN A 105 -32.61 -2.67 3.08
N VAL A 106 -33.02 -3.45 4.07
CA VAL A 106 -33.18 -4.90 3.94
C VAL A 106 -34.57 -5.25 3.43
N VAL A 107 -34.63 -6.18 2.46
CA VAL A 107 -35.89 -6.71 1.90
C VAL A 107 -36.00 -8.20 2.14
N PHE A 108 -37.21 -8.67 2.29
CA PHE A 108 -37.60 -10.06 2.54
C PHE A 108 -38.45 -10.59 1.40
N ASN A 109 -38.12 -11.75 0.87
CA ASN A 109 -38.92 -12.43 -0.16
C ASN A 109 -39.94 -13.32 0.52
N ILE A 110 -41.24 -13.02 0.31
CA ILE A 110 -42.35 -13.71 0.95
C ILE A 110 -42.50 -15.18 0.50
N GLU A 111 -42.02 -15.55 -0.70
CA GLU A 111 -42.11 -16.93 -1.20
C GLU A 111 -40.93 -17.79 -0.75
N THR A 112 -39.71 -17.23 -0.75
CA THR A 112 -38.48 -18.00 -0.54
C THR A 112 -37.90 -17.83 0.84
N GLU A 113 -38.42 -16.90 1.65
CA GLU A 113 -37.90 -16.49 2.97
C GLU A 113 -36.44 -15.98 2.91
N ALA A 114 -36.01 -15.48 1.76
CA ALA A 114 -34.67 -14.95 1.56
C ALA A 114 -34.60 -13.48 1.97
N PHE A 115 -33.46 -13.09 2.57
CA PHE A 115 -33.14 -11.72 2.97
C PHE A 115 -31.96 -11.19 2.14
N GLN A 116 -32.09 -9.96 1.64
CA GLN A 116 -31.01 -9.26 0.97
C GLN A 116 -31.15 -7.75 1.06
N ASN A 117 -30.15 -7.01 0.64
CA ASN A 117 -30.25 -5.57 0.50
C ASN A 117 -31.14 -5.18 -0.69
N GLN A 118 -31.87 -4.06 -0.57
CA GLN A 118 -32.74 -3.57 -1.63
C GLN A 118 -31.94 -3.21 -2.89
N SER A 119 -32.45 -3.59 -4.04
CA SER A 119 -31.90 -3.28 -5.37
C SER A 119 -33.01 -2.79 -6.30
N ALA A 120 -32.65 -2.26 -7.47
CA ALA A 120 -33.62 -1.86 -8.48
C ALA A 120 -34.52 -3.04 -8.94
N ALA A 121 -33.99 -4.26 -8.95
CA ALA A 121 -34.74 -5.47 -9.29
C ALA A 121 -35.74 -5.85 -8.20
N THR A 122 -35.34 -5.80 -6.93
CA THR A 122 -36.25 -6.13 -5.82
C THR A 122 -37.36 -5.09 -5.65
N ARG A 123 -37.08 -3.80 -5.88
CA ARG A 123 -38.13 -2.74 -5.84
C ARG A 123 -39.26 -2.96 -6.84
N ARG A 124 -38.97 -3.57 -7.99
CA ARG A 124 -39.97 -3.82 -9.05
C ARG A 124 -40.71 -5.14 -8.87
N ASN A 125 -40.28 -5.99 -7.94
CA ASN A 125 -40.84 -7.31 -7.75
C ASN A 125 -41.66 -7.34 -6.46
N LYS A 126 -42.97 -7.44 -6.60
CA LYS A 126 -43.94 -7.44 -5.49
C LYS A 126 -43.79 -8.57 -4.48
N LYS A 127 -42.97 -9.61 -4.77
CA LYS A 127 -42.63 -10.68 -3.83
C LYS A 127 -41.64 -10.23 -2.76
N TRP A 128 -40.97 -9.09 -2.93
CA TRP A 128 -40.02 -8.54 -2.00
C TRP A 128 -40.64 -7.41 -1.18
N ILE A 129 -40.66 -7.58 0.13
CA ILE A 129 -41.19 -6.64 1.10
C ILE A 129 -40.00 -5.98 1.80
N LYS A 130 -40.03 -4.68 1.98
CA LYS A 130 -39.06 -4.00 2.81
C LYS A 130 -39.33 -4.37 4.28
N VAL A 131 -38.29 -4.81 5.01
CA VAL A 131 -38.45 -5.24 6.40
C VAL A 131 -39.06 -4.12 7.24
N TYR A 132 -38.62 -2.87 7.05
CA TYR A 132 -39.16 -1.71 7.75
C TYR A 132 -40.67 -1.58 7.60
N ASP A 133 -41.22 -1.81 6.41
CA ASP A 133 -42.67 -1.67 6.16
C ASP A 133 -43.50 -2.67 6.97
N ALA A 134 -42.90 -3.85 7.29
CA ALA A 134 -43.57 -4.90 8.05
C ALA A 134 -43.38 -4.78 9.58
N VAL A 135 -42.33 -4.09 10.05
CA VAL A 135 -41.93 -4.07 11.47
C VAL A 135 -41.77 -2.68 12.07
N GLY A 136 -41.81 -1.63 11.25
CA GLY A 136 -41.67 -0.24 11.66
C GLY A 136 -42.85 0.27 12.48
N PRO A 137 -42.79 1.50 13.01
CA PRO A 137 -43.85 2.07 13.84
C PRO A 137 -45.19 2.19 13.14
N GLU A 138 -45.19 2.40 11.82
CA GLU A 138 -46.38 2.60 10.98
C GLU A 138 -46.72 1.34 10.15
N ALA A 139 -46.21 0.16 10.53
CA ALA A 139 -46.40 -1.08 9.79
C ALA A 139 -47.88 -1.49 9.73
N ASP A 140 -48.48 -1.45 8.53
CA ASP A 140 -49.81 -2.02 8.27
C ASP A 140 -49.68 -3.39 7.58
N VAL A 141 -49.53 -4.42 8.39
CA VAL A 141 -49.36 -5.80 7.91
C VAL A 141 -50.61 -6.32 7.19
N PHE A 142 -51.81 -5.77 7.49
CA PHE A 142 -53.04 -6.16 6.80
C PHE A 142 -53.08 -5.59 5.39
N ALA A 143 -52.62 -4.36 5.20
CA ALA A 143 -52.48 -3.75 3.87
C ALA A 143 -51.44 -4.53 3.04
N ILE A 144 -50.27 -4.82 3.60
CA ILE A 144 -49.22 -5.62 2.93
C ILE A 144 -49.76 -7.00 2.55
N HIS A 145 -50.50 -7.67 3.44
CA HIS A 145 -51.10 -8.96 3.16
C HIS A 145 -52.12 -8.88 2.00
N GLY A 146 -52.96 -7.81 1.98
CA GLY A 146 -53.88 -7.56 0.90
C GLY A 146 -53.22 -7.36 -0.46
N GLU A 147 -52.13 -6.58 -0.52
CA GLU A 147 -51.32 -6.38 -1.73
C GLU A 147 -50.68 -7.67 -2.25
N LEU A 148 -50.19 -8.51 -1.32
CA LEU A 148 -49.54 -9.77 -1.65
C LEU A 148 -50.51 -10.81 -2.25
N LYS A 149 -51.77 -10.80 -1.83
CA LYS A 149 -52.82 -11.67 -2.43
C LYS A 149 -52.96 -11.42 -3.94
N GLY A 150 -52.78 -10.20 -4.37
CA GLY A 150 -52.83 -9.81 -5.79
C GLY A 150 -51.53 -10.04 -6.58
N ALA A 151 -50.45 -10.51 -5.94
CA ALA A 151 -49.12 -10.58 -6.54
C ALA A 151 -48.82 -11.91 -7.28
N GLY A 152 -49.77 -12.84 -7.38
CA GLY A 152 -49.58 -14.12 -8.10
C GLY A 152 -48.54 -15.02 -7.43
N LEU A 153 -48.60 -15.13 -6.11
CA LEU A 153 -47.68 -15.94 -5.31
C LEU A 153 -47.99 -17.44 -5.44
N SER A 154 -46.99 -18.28 -5.31
CA SER A 154 -47.11 -19.75 -5.29
C SER A 154 -47.45 -20.33 -3.93
N ILE A 155 -47.48 -19.52 -2.87
CA ILE A 155 -47.79 -19.91 -1.49
C ILE A 155 -49.24 -19.57 -1.12
N VAL A 156 -49.81 -20.35 -0.22
CA VAL A 156 -51.18 -20.14 0.25
C VAL A 156 -51.28 -18.95 1.20
N ASP A 157 -52.49 -18.37 1.29
CA ASP A 157 -52.78 -17.17 2.09
C ASP A 157 -52.42 -17.32 3.57
N ALA A 158 -52.67 -18.45 4.17
CA ALA A 158 -52.29 -18.74 5.55
C ALA A 158 -50.75 -18.68 5.74
N GLU A 159 -50.00 -19.09 4.74
CA GLU A 159 -48.54 -19.06 4.79
C GLU A 159 -47.98 -17.61 4.66
N ILE A 160 -48.63 -16.76 3.86
CA ILE A 160 -48.31 -15.32 3.81
C ILE A 160 -48.48 -14.72 5.20
N GLY A 161 -49.64 -14.96 5.85
CA GLY A 161 -49.89 -14.47 7.19
C GLY A 161 -48.90 -14.97 8.25
N ARG A 162 -48.54 -16.25 8.18
CA ARG A 162 -47.53 -16.86 9.07
C ARG A 162 -46.16 -16.17 8.91
N ARG A 163 -45.70 -15.94 7.68
CA ARG A 163 -44.39 -15.33 7.38
C ARG A 163 -44.35 -13.85 7.77
N LEU A 164 -45.43 -13.09 7.53
CA LEU A 164 -45.56 -11.72 7.97
C LEU A 164 -45.54 -11.62 9.52
N SER A 165 -46.27 -12.51 10.22
CA SER A 165 -46.24 -12.58 11.68
C SER A 165 -44.83 -12.92 12.19
N ALA A 166 -44.09 -13.80 11.49
CA ALA A 166 -42.72 -14.12 11.86
C ALA A 166 -41.77 -12.92 11.69
N LEU A 167 -41.96 -12.06 10.65
CA LEU A 167 -41.24 -10.79 10.52
C LEU A 167 -41.50 -9.87 11.72
N GLN A 168 -42.76 -9.68 12.13
CA GLN A 168 -43.11 -8.84 13.27
C GLN A 168 -42.45 -9.28 14.56
N LYS A 169 -42.26 -10.60 14.75
CA LYS A 169 -41.56 -11.15 15.91
C LYS A 169 -40.09 -10.74 16.03
N ILE A 170 -39.47 -10.21 14.96
CA ILE A 170 -38.09 -9.70 15.01
C ILE A 170 -37.94 -8.63 16.09
N THR A 171 -38.92 -7.72 16.22
CA THR A 171 -38.88 -6.65 17.22
C THR A 171 -39.09 -7.12 18.66
N GLN A 172 -39.61 -8.34 18.82
CA GLN A 172 -39.86 -8.99 20.12
C GLN A 172 -38.74 -9.96 20.55
N ARG A 173 -37.68 -10.10 19.72
CA ARG A 173 -36.55 -10.96 20.07
C ARG A 173 -35.70 -10.30 21.13
N ASP A 174 -35.36 -11.09 22.14
CA ASP A 174 -34.52 -10.66 23.26
C ASP A 174 -33.04 -10.72 22.90
N PHE A 175 -32.32 -9.71 23.30
CA PHE A 175 -30.86 -9.72 23.44
C PHE A 175 -30.50 -9.94 24.90
N HIS A 176 -29.55 -10.84 25.11
CA HIS A 176 -28.90 -10.99 26.39
C HIS A 176 -27.95 -9.83 26.64
N MET A 177 -28.05 -9.17 27.77
CA MET A 177 -27.29 -8.00 28.14
C MET A 177 -26.49 -8.24 29.41
N GLU A 178 -25.24 -7.85 29.42
CA GLU A 178 -24.41 -7.68 30.58
C GLU A 178 -24.13 -6.19 30.78
N VAL A 179 -24.41 -5.66 31.96
CA VAL A 179 -24.24 -4.25 32.31
C VAL A 179 -23.20 -4.13 33.41
N LEU A 180 -22.11 -3.44 33.14
CA LEU A 180 -21.05 -3.10 34.08
C LEU A 180 -21.49 -1.85 34.85
N HIS A 181 -21.57 -1.92 36.17
CA HIS A 181 -21.94 -0.81 37.05
C HIS A 181 -20.72 -0.31 37.81
N ASP A 182 -20.48 1.00 37.78
CA ASP A 182 -19.49 1.69 38.61
C ASP A 182 -18.03 1.15 38.43
N PHE A 183 -17.70 0.75 37.20
CA PHE A 183 -16.33 0.49 36.80
C PHE A 183 -15.69 1.78 36.30
N GLU A 184 -14.41 2.00 36.63
CA GLU A 184 -13.61 3.11 36.11
C GLU A 184 -13.37 2.94 34.60
N TYR A 185 -13.21 4.05 33.89
CA TYR A 185 -13.07 4.03 32.43
C TYR A 185 -11.87 3.16 31.95
N GLU A 186 -10.74 3.18 32.67
CA GLU A 186 -9.57 2.36 32.37
C GLU A 186 -9.85 0.85 32.50
N GLU A 187 -10.61 0.44 33.51
CA GLU A 187 -11.03 -0.94 33.70
C GLU A 187 -11.98 -1.40 32.60
N VAL A 188 -12.90 -0.52 32.20
CA VAL A 188 -13.83 -0.77 31.09
C VAL A 188 -13.08 -0.94 29.78
N ALA A 189 -12.05 -0.15 29.50
CA ALA A 189 -11.20 -0.32 28.32
C ALA A 189 -10.48 -1.67 28.34
N ASP A 190 -10.00 -2.13 29.49
CA ASP A 190 -9.34 -3.43 29.65
C ASP A 190 -10.33 -4.59 29.45
N ILE A 191 -11.55 -4.50 30.01
CA ILE A 191 -12.63 -5.47 29.80
C ILE A 191 -13.03 -5.53 28.33
N PHE A 192 -13.19 -4.36 27.67
CA PHE A 192 -13.52 -4.27 26.25
C PHE A 192 -12.49 -5.01 25.38
N VAL A 193 -11.20 -4.84 25.68
CA VAL A 193 -10.11 -5.54 25.01
C VAL A 193 -10.21 -7.05 25.20
N ARG A 194 -10.39 -7.51 26.44
CA ARG A 194 -10.46 -8.95 26.79
C ARG A 194 -11.66 -9.63 26.14
N VAL A 195 -12.83 -9.02 26.19
CA VAL A 195 -14.07 -9.57 25.61
C VAL A 195 -13.92 -9.71 24.09
N ASN A 196 -13.35 -8.72 23.42
CA ASN A 196 -13.15 -8.74 21.97
C ASN A 196 -11.99 -9.66 21.53
N SER A 197 -11.04 -10.01 22.42
CA SER A 197 -9.92 -10.91 22.10
C SER A 197 -10.35 -12.38 21.89
N GLY A 198 -11.49 -12.79 22.40
CA GLY A 198 -12.04 -14.15 22.26
C GLY A 198 -12.70 -14.43 20.91
N GLY A 199 -12.91 -13.40 20.05
CA GLY A 199 -13.50 -13.48 18.73
C GLY A 199 -12.47 -13.27 17.61
N ARG A 200 -12.79 -12.37 16.68
CA ARG A 200 -11.81 -11.90 15.69
C ARG A 200 -10.81 -11.02 16.41
N ALA A 201 -9.53 -11.43 16.42
CA ALA A 201 -8.46 -10.70 17.11
C ALA A 201 -8.57 -9.19 16.81
N LEU A 202 -8.69 -8.38 17.86
CA LEU A 202 -8.61 -6.93 17.73
C LEU A 202 -7.29 -6.58 17.02
N ARG A 203 -7.35 -5.69 16.06
CA ARG A 203 -6.12 -5.14 15.50
C ARG A 203 -5.40 -4.36 16.60
N THR A 204 -4.08 -4.37 16.56
CA THR A 204 -3.23 -3.60 17.47
C THR A 204 -3.64 -2.12 17.57
N THR A 205 -4.19 -1.58 16.48
CA THR A 205 -4.73 -0.21 16.41
C THR A 205 -6.04 -0.04 17.19
N ASP A 206 -6.93 -1.04 17.23
CA ASP A 206 -8.20 -0.95 17.98
C ASP A 206 -7.92 -0.88 19.49
N LEU A 207 -6.90 -1.65 19.94
CA LEU A 207 -6.42 -1.61 21.32
C LEU A 207 -5.79 -0.27 21.68
N ALA A 208 -4.96 0.27 20.76
CA ALA A 208 -4.35 1.58 20.93
C ALA A 208 -5.41 2.68 21.08
N LEU A 209 -6.43 2.64 20.22
CA LEU A 209 -7.54 3.59 20.24
C LEU A 209 -8.31 3.53 21.56
N ALA A 210 -8.69 2.35 22.00
CA ALA A 210 -9.41 2.17 23.25
C ALA A 210 -8.64 2.78 24.45
N THR A 211 -7.32 2.53 24.51
CA THR A 211 -6.48 3.08 25.61
C THR A 211 -6.27 4.58 25.48
N LEU A 212 -6.09 5.10 24.27
CA LEU A 212 -5.94 6.54 24.05
C LEU A 212 -7.20 7.31 24.39
N SER A 213 -8.36 6.82 23.97
CA SER A 213 -9.66 7.44 24.30
C SER A 213 -9.92 7.45 25.80
N ALA A 214 -9.45 6.43 26.53
CA ALA A 214 -9.55 6.37 27.98
C ALA A 214 -8.69 7.44 28.69
N ARG A 215 -7.52 7.77 28.13
CA ARG A 215 -6.55 8.70 28.75
C ARG A 215 -6.62 10.11 28.22
N SER A 216 -7.12 10.28 27.03
CA SER A 216 -7.25 11.56 26.34
C SER A 216 -8.63 11.62 25.68
N PRO A 217 -9.69 11.90 26.45
CA PRO A 217 -11.05 12.04 25.92
C PRO A 217 -11.10 13.06 24.77
N GLY A 218 -11.87 12.77 23.71
CA GLY A 218 -11.96 13.61 22.51
C GLY A 218 -10.82 13.40 21.48
N PHE A 219 -9.79 12.61 21.81
CA PHE A 219 -8.63 12.43 20.93
C PHE A 219 -9.00 11.64 19.66
N LEU A 220 -9.91 10.66 19.76
CA LEU A 220 -10.41 9.95 18.56
C LEU A 220 -11.11 10.90 17.59
N GLY A 221 -11.92 11.83 18.11
CA GLY A 221 -12.54 12.87 17.30
C GLY A 221 -11.52 13.73 16.53
N GLN A 222 -10.37 14.06 17.15
CA GLN A 222 -9.28 14.75 16.47
C GLN A 222 -8.66 13.91 15.33
N LEU A 223 -8.43 12.61 15.56
CA LEU A 223 -7.92 11.69 14.52
C LEU A 223 -8.91 11.55 13.35
N GLU A 224 -10.21 11.44 13.64
CA GLU A 224 -11.26 11.36 12.62
C GLU A 224 -11.40 12.66 11.82
N ALA A 225 -11.32 13.80 12.48
CA ALA A 225 -11.35 15.11 11.84
C ALA A 225 -10.15 15.30 10.90
N GLU A 226 -8.95 14.93 11.33
CA GLU A 226 -7.73 14.98 10.53
C GLU A 226 -7.82 14.03 9.33
N SER A 227 -8.26 12.78 9.53
CA SER A 227 -8.49 11.83 8.45
C SER A 227 -9.51 12.35 7.43
N ALA A 228 -10.63 12.93 7.91
CA ALA A 228 -11.64 13.54 7.05
C ALA A 228 -11.13 14.78 6.30
N HIS A 229 -10.25 15.56 6.93
CA HIS A 229 -9.58 16.70 6.29
C HIS A 229 -8.76 16.25 5.07
N TRP A 230 -7.90 15.25 5.25
CA TRP A 230 -7.08 14.73 4.15
C TRP A 230 -7.90 13.96 3.10
N ALA A 231 -8.95 13.27 3.51
CA ALA A 231 -9.84 12.58 2.58
C ALA A 231 -10.51 13.53 1.59
N LYS A 232 -10.91 14.73 2.03
CA LYS A 232 -11.47 15.78 1.16
C LYS A 232 -10.46 16.29 0.11
N GLN A 233 -9.17 16.11 0.36
CA GLN A 233 -8.10 16.52 -0.54
C GLN A 233 -7.57 15.37 -1.43
N GLY A 234 -8.24 14.19 -1.44
CA GLY A 234 -7.81 13.03 -2.23
C GLY A 234 -6.96 12.01 -1.45
N TYR A 235 -6.61 12.29 -0.21
CA TYR A 235 -5.72 11.45 0.60
C TYR A 235 -6.49 10.59 1.62
N GLY A 236 -7.60 10.00 1.19
CA GLY A 236 -8.50 9.24 2.07
C GLY A 236 -7.92 7.97 2.70
N ALA A 237 -6.78 7.48 2.22
CA ALA A 237 -6.10 6.36 2.87
C ALA A 237 -5.19 6.79 4.04
N LEU A 238 -5.04 8.10 4.31
CA LEU A 238 -4.48 8.61 5.56
C LEU A 238 -5.56 8.53 6.65
N ASP A 239 -6.04 7.31 6.87
CA ASP A 239 -7.10 6.98 7.82
C ASP A 239 -6.60 6.96 9.27
N VAL A 240 -7.51 6.73 10.20
CA VAL A 240 -7.18 6.65 11.63
C VAL A 240 -6.08 5.62 11.92
N ASN A 241 -6.03 4.49 11.16
CA ASN A 241 -4.97 3.49 11.36
C ASN A 241 -3.58 4.02 10.95
N PHE A 242 -3.52 4.75 9.83
CA PHE A 242 -2.29 5.42 9.41
C PHE A 242 -1.83 6.44 10.45
N LEU A 243 -2.76 7.28 10.95
CA LEU A 243 -2.47 8.32 11.94
C LEU A 243 -1.99 7.75 13.27
N ILE A 244 -2.62 6.68 13.77
CA ILE A 244 -2.18 5.96 14.96
C ILE A 244 -0.78 5.38 14.79
N LYS A 245 -0.48 4.80 13.62
CA LYS A 245 0.86 4.28 13.34
C LYS A 245 1.89 5.41 13.34
N ALA A 246 1.59 6.53 12.68
CA ALA A 246 2.45 7.72 12.69
C ALA A 246 2.71 8.24 14.12
N LEU A 247 1.65 8.39 14.92
CA LEU A 247 1.75 8.80 16.33
C LEU A 247 2.63 7.83 17.13
N THR A 248 2.42 6.53 16.95
CA THR A 248 3.19 5.49 17.63
C THR A 248 4.70 5.61 17.34
N LEU A 249 5.05 5.95 16.10
CA LEU A 249 6.43 6.18 15.68
C LEU A 249 7.03 7.44 16.35
N THR A 250 6.27 8.53 16.47
CA THR A 250 6.76 9.78 17.11
C THR A 250 6.98 9.64 18.61
N LEU A 251 6.31 8.69 19.26
CA LEU A 251 6.47 8.39 20.69
C LEU A 251 7.60 7.39 20.96
N SER A 252 8.23 6.84 19.91
CA SER A 252 9.33 5.91 20.04
C SER A 252 10.63 6.70 20.27
N THR A 253 11.23 6.53 21.43
CA THR A 253 12.60 7.01 21.67
C THR A 253 13.61 6.11 20.96
N THR A 254 14.60 6.73 20.34
CA THR A 254 15.73 6.13 19.62
C THR A 254 16.31 4.90 20.34
N GLY A 255 16.54 3.82 19.60
CA GLY A 255 17.35 2.68 20.05
C GLY A 255 16.63 1.49 20.68
N LYS A 256 15.30 1.51 20.86
CA LYS A 256 14.53 0.35 21.36
C LYS A 256 13.45 -0.08 20.36
N ARG A 257 13.12 -1.39 20.35
CA ARG A 257 12.11 -2.01 19.46
C ARG A 257 10.96 -1.06 19.14
N LEU A 258 10.66 -0.92 17.85
CA LEU A 258 9.58 -0.08 17.37
C LEU A 258 8.29 -0.33 18.12
N ALA A 259 7.70 0.78 18.39
CA ALA A 259 6.37 1.10 18.86
C ALA A 259 5.42 -0.10 18.89
N SER A 260 5.43 -0.80 20.01
CA SER A 260 4.28 -1.60 20.39
C SER A 260 3.19 -0.65 20.92
N VAL A 261 1.93 -1.03 20.78
CA VAL A 261 0.78 -0.38 21.45
C VAL A 261 1.04 -0.14 22.93
N ALA A 262 1.82 -1.00 23.58
CA ALA A 262 2.26 -0.83 24.96
C ALA A 262 2.95 0.51 25.24
N ARG A 263 3.54 1.18 24.26
CA ARG A 263 4.13 2.53 24.46
C ARG A 263 3.12 3.65 24.36
N LEU A 264 2.17 3.54 23.44
CA LEU A 264 1.01 4.42 23.39
C LEU A 264 0.25 4.37 24.72
N THR A 265 0.08 3.16 25.25
CA THR A 265 -0.61 2.94 26.55
C THR A 265 0.21 3.43 27.75
N ALA A 266 1.55 3.51 27.65
CA ALA A 266 2.44 4.00 28.70
C ALA A 266 2.75 5.51 28.58
N ALA A 267 2.42 6.16 27.47
CA ALA A 267 2.70 7.57 27.26
C ALA A 267 1.80 8.46 28.13
N SER A 268 2.36 9.54 28.66
CA SER A 268 1.56 10.56 29.34
C SER A 268 0.67 11.33 28.36
N PRO A 269 -0.47 11.90 28.78
CA PRO A 269 -1.32 12.71 27.93
C PRO A 269 -0.55 13.82 27.19
N GLY A 270 0.31 14.56 27.88
CA GLY A 270 1.14 15.59 27.27
C GLY A 270 2.14 15.07 26.23
N ALA A 271 2.66 13.85 26.39
CA ALA A 271 3.49 13.21 25.37
C ALA A 271 2.69 12.83 24.12
N VAL A 272 1.45 12.36 24.29
CA VAL A 272 0.51 12.06 23.19
C VAL A 272 0.20 13.33 22.42
N GLU A 273 -0.15 14.42 23.10
CA GLU A 273 -0.44 15.72 22.46
C GLU A 273 0.77 16.25 21.69
N ALA A 274 1.96 16.22 22.29
CA ALA A 274 3.19 16.63 21.61
C ALA A 274 3.51 15.75 20.40
N GLY A 275 3.31 14.42 20.52
CA GLY A 275 3.44 13.47 19.42
C GLY A 275 2.45 13.75 18.30
N TRP A 276 1.20 14.04 18.65
CA TRP A 276 0.15 14.36 17.70
C TRP A 276 0.45 15.64 16.91
N ALA A 277 0.89 16.69 17.61
CA ALA A 277 1.30 17.93 16.96
C ALA A 277 2.46 17.71 15.96
N ARG A 278 3.37 16.75 16.23
CA ARG A 278 4.43 16.36 15.27
C ARG A 278 3.83 15.66 14.04
N VAL A 279 2.89 14.74 14.24
CA VAL A 279 2.22 14.06 13.11
C VAL A 279 1.52 15.07 12.21
N GLN A 280 0.77 16.00 12.77
CA GLN A 280 0.08 17.04 12.01
C GLN A 280 1.04 17.92 11.22
N ARG A 281 2.17 18.37 11.84
CA ARG A 281 3.22 19.11 11.12
C ARG A 281 3.80 18.30 9.97
N GLY A 282 4.12 17.02 10.23
CA GLY A 282 4.66 16.12 9.20
C GLY A 282 3.73 15.99 8.02
N LEU A 283 2.44 15.76 8.25
CA LEU A 283 1.44 15.66 7.20
C LEU A 283 1.24 16.97 6.44
N ALA A 284 1.22 18.11 7.15
CA ALA A 284 1.11 19.44 6.55
C ALA A 284 2.27 19.75 5.58
N ARG A 285 3.41 19.08 5.71
CA ARG A 285 4.53 19.18 4.76
C ARG A 285 4.49 18.09 3.70
N VAL A 286 4.29 16.83 4.09
CA VAL A 286 4.37 15.67 3.17
C VAL A 286 3.28 15.72 2.11
N VAL A 287 2.03 16.05 2.46
CA VAL A 287 0.93 16.08 1.48
C VAL A 287 1.14 17.11 0.37
N PRO A 288 1.52 18.37 0.65
CA PRO A 288 1.90 19.31 -0.42
C PRO A 288 3.07 18.82 -1.28
N LEU A 289 4.10 18.19 -0.69
CA LEU A 289 5.22 17.63 -1.46
C LEU A 289 4.76 16.54 -2.44
N LEU A 290 3.89 15.64 -1.99
CA LEU A 290 3.32 14.62 -2.87
C LEU A 290 2.50 15.24 -4.00
N ARG A 291 1.67 16.24 -3.67
CA ARG A 291 0.75 16.87 -4.62
C ARG A 291 1.49 17.78 -5.62
N ASP A 292 2.34 18.66 -5.12
CA ASP A 292 2.86 19.79 -5.90
C ASP A 292 4.22 19.48 -6.54
N LYS A 293 5.09 18.71 -5.86
CA LYS A 293 6.39 18.30 -6.41
C LYS A 293 6.33 16.96 -7.15
N LEU A 294 5.67 15.96 -6.59
CA LEU A 294 5.56 14.65 -7.25
C LEU A 294 4.33 14.50 -8.13
N LEU A 295 3.40 15.47 -8.13
CA LEU A 295 2.13 15.40 -8.87
C LEU A 295 1.29 14.16 -8.53
N ILE A 296 1.30 13.72 -7.27
CA ILE A 296 0.50 12.62 -6.74
C ILE A 296 -0.78 13.20 -6.10
N PRO A 297 -1.92 13.28 -6.80
CA PRO A 297 -3.12 13.93 -6.29
C PRO A 297 -3.90 13.06 -5.28
N THR A 298 -3.58 11.80 -5.15
CA THR A 298 -4.33 10.85 -4.33
C THR A 298 -3.46 9.71 -3.80
N THR A 299 -3.76 9.26 -2.58
CA THR A 299 -3.12 8.05 -2.01
C THR A 299 -3.37 6.78 -2.80
N ALA A 300 -4.36 6.74 -3.70
CA ALA A 300 -4.61 5.57 -4.55
C ALA A 300 -3.45 5.25 -5.51
N LEU A 301 -2.58 6.23 -5.78
CA LEU A 301 -1.35 6.06 -6.57
C LEU A 301 -0.18 5.52 -5.75
N VAL A 302 -0.20 5.65 -4.43
CA VAL A 302 0.90 5.26 -3.55
C VAL A 302 0.81 3.76 -3.26
N PRO A 303 1.74 2.93 -3.75
CA PRO A 303 1.66 1.47 -3.61
C PRO A 303 1.70 0.99 -2.16
N SER A 304 2.47 1.66 -1.33
CA SER A 304 2.54 1.40 0.11
C SER A 304 2.58 2.69 0.92
N LEU A 305 1.54 2.92 1.69
CA LEU A 305 1.46 4.09 2.58
C LEU A 305 2.54 4.07 3.68
N ALA A 306 3.11 2.89 3.97
CA ALA A 306 4.19 2.77 4.94
C ALA A 306 5.41 3.63 4.56
N ALA A 307 5.66 3.85 3.27
CA ALA A 307 6.73 4.71 2.79
C ALA A 307 6.56 6.20 3.16
N LEU A 308 5.34 6.62 3.53
CA LEU A 308 5.09 7.99 3.97
C LEU A 308 5.45 8.24 5.45
N HIS A 309 5.46 7.19 6.29
CA HIS A 309 5.73 7.36 7.71
C HIS A 309 7.11 7.95 8.03
N PRO A 310 8.23 7.54 7.39
CA PRO A 310 9.52 8.16 7.61
C PRO A 310 9.53 9.65 7.24
N LEU A 311 8.85 10.04 6.17
CA LEU A 311 8.71 11.44 5.77
C LEU A 311 7.91 12.23 6.81
N VAL A 312 6.74 11.72 7.23
CA VAL A 312 5.91 12.34 8.28
C VAL A 312 6.68 12.46 9.58
N PHE A 313 7.44 11.43 9.96
CA PHE A 313 8.28 11.47 11.15
C PHE A 313 9.37 12.54 11.05
N HIS A 314 10.12 12.57 9.95
CA HIS A 314 11.21 13.53 9.74
C HIS A 314 10.71 14.97 9.82
N TYR A 315 9.73 15.34 9.01
CA TYR A 315 9.18 16.70 9.00
C TYR A 315 8.44 17.06 10.29
N GLY A 316 7.88 16.07 10.97
CA GLY A 316 7.25 16.28 12.28
C GLY A 316 8.21 16.68 13.39
N GLN A 317 9.48 16.27 13.32
CA GLN A 317 10.51 16.63 14.30
C GLN A 317 11.05 18.07 14.11
N GLN A 318 10.87 18.64 12.93
CA GLN A 318 11.38 19.98 12.63
C GLN A 318 10.41 21.05 13.15
N PRO A 319 10.85 21.99 14.01
CA PRO A 319 9.99 23.04 14.54
C PRO A 319 9.62 24.08 13.48
N GLU A 320 10.50 24.33 12.51
CA GLU A 320 10.29 25.24 11.38
C GLU A 320 10.37 24.47 10.04
N LEU A 321 9.52 24.84 9.10
CA LEU A 321 9.39 24.17 7.80
C LEU A 321 10.50 24.55 6.79
N THR A 322 11.68 24.89 7.27
CA THR A 322 12.83 25.32 6.48
C THR A 322 13.78 24.15 6.19
N ALA A 323 13.29 23.09 5.53
CA ALA A 323 14.23 22.13 4.95
C ALA A 323 14.93 22.78 3.74
N ALA A 324 16.23 22.60 3.62
CA ALA A 324 16.95 22.95 2.42
C ALA A 324 16.39 22.14 1.24
N ASP A 325 16.26 22.75 0.06
CA ASP A 325 15.70 22.09 -1.14
C ASP A 325 16.40 20.77 -1.47
N GLU A 326 17.68 20.66 -1.16
CA GLU A 326 18.49 19.46 -1.40
C GLU A 326 18.09 18.28 -0.49
N THR A 327 17.87 18.52 0.81
CA THR A 327 17.37 17.47 1.73
C THR A 327 15.96 17.03 1.34
N GLU A 328 15.11 17.98 0.94
CA GLU A 328 13.75 17.69 0.51
C GLU A 328 13.73 16.82 -0.75
N ASN A 329 14.52 17.17 -1.78
CA ASN A 329 14.65 16.37 -2.98
C ASN A 329 15.24 14.99 -2.70
N GLY A 330 16.23 14.90 -1.81
CA GLY A 330 16.81 13.63 -1.38
C GLY A 330 15.81 12.71 -0.67
N LEU A 331 14.94 13.24 0.18
CA LEU A 331 13.87 12.48 0.82
C LEU A 331 12.80 12.02 -0.18
N LEU A 332 12.45 12.85 -1.16
CA LEU A 332 11.55 12.47 -2.24
C LEU A 332 12.18 11.39 -3.12
N TYR A 333 13.47 11.51 -3.44
CA TYR A 333 14.22 10.49 -4.14
C TYR A 333 14.21 9.17 -3.38
N TRP A 334 14.48 9.20 -2.06
CA TRP A 334 14.38 8.00 -1.23
C TRP A 334 12.98 7.38 -1.26
N PHE A 335 11.92 8.18 -1.16
CA PHE A 335 10.52 7.69 -1.25
C PHE A 335 10.27 6.96 -2.58
N LEU A 336 10.72 7.54 -3.69
CA LEU A 336 10.62 6.93 -5.01
C LEU A 336 11.44 5.63 -5.08
N ALA A 337 12.68 5.66 -4.61
CA ALA A 337 13.58 4.51 -4.58
C ALA A 337 13.04 3.35 -3.71
N ALA A 338 12.54 3.65 -2.51
CA ALA A 338 11.90 2.68 -1.62
C ALA A 338 10.66 2.05 -2.27
N THR A 339 9.91 2.84 -3.02
CA THR A 339 8.73 2.37 -3.76
C THR A 339 9.13 1.47 -4.93
N ALA A 340 10.13 1.86 -5.74
CA ALA A 340 10.62 1.06 -6.87
C ALA A 340 11.15 -0.30 -6.41
N ARG A 341 11.87 -0.33 -5.30
CA ARG A 341 12.40 -1.56 -4.68
C ARG A 341 11.38 -2.33 -3.84
N ASN A 342 10.12 -1.89 -3.80
CA ASN A 342 9.06 -2.52 -3.00
C ASN A 342 9.47 -2.75 -1.53
N ARG A 343 10.17 -1.77 -0.92
CA ARG A 343 10.76 -1.82 0.43
C ARG A 343 9.78 -2.32 1.50
N TYR A 344 8.51 -1.99 1.36
CA TYR A 344 7.45 -2.30 2.32
C TYR A 344 6.51 -3.42 1.85
N GLY A 345 6.92 -4.22 0.86
CA GLY A 345 6.13 -5.33 0.33
C GLY A 345 6.13 -6.60 1.19
N GLY A 346 6.99 -6.67 2.22
CA GLY A 346 7.15 -7.85 3.09
C GLY A 346 7.02 -7.49 4.57
N ALA A 347 8.10 -7.63 5.35
CA ALA A 347 8.16 -7.34 6.79
C ALA A 347 8.13 -5.82 7.08
N THR A 348 7.01 -5.19 6.80
CA THR A 348 6.80 -3.72 6.83
C THR A 348 7.25 -3.08 8.15
N ASP A 349 6.93 -3.67 9.29
CA ASP A 349 7.27 -3.09 10.60
C ASP A 349 8.78 -3.11 10.87
N THR A 350 9.48 -4.13 10.41
CA THR A 350 10.95 -4.21 10.52
C THR A 350 11.62 -3.18 9.62
N ALA A 351 11.19 -3.08 8.36
CA ALA A 351 11.69 -2.11 7.40
C ALA A 351 11.48 -0.68 7.91
N LEU A 352 10.28 -0.38 8.39
CA LEU A 352 9.93 0.92 8.96
C LEU A 352 10.80 1.27 10.19
N ALA A 353 11.09 0.27 11.02
CA ALA A 353 11.98 0.40 12.15
C ALA A 353 13.40 0.81 11.77
N GLN A 354 13.90 0.19 10.73
CA GLN A 354 15.23 0.49 10.22
C GLN A 354 15.26 1.91 9.65
N ASP A 355 14.28 2.25 8.81
CA ASP A 355 14.24 3.56 8.13
C ASP A 355 14.06 4.73 9.10
N ILE A 356 13.22 4.58 10.15
CA ILE A 356 13.09 5.59 11.20
C ILE A 356 14.41 5.81 11.96
N ARG A 357 15.19 4.75 12.19
CA ARG A 357 16.52 4.89 12.83
C ARG A 357 17.52 5.63 11.97
N MET A 358 17.45 5.47 10.65
CA MET A 358 18.33 6.18 9.73
C MET A 358 18.09 7.70 9.73
N LEU A 359 16.89 8.15 10.13
CA LEU A 359 16.56 9.58 10.24
C LEU A 359 17.26 10.30 11.41
N ASP A 360 17.86 9.56 12.35
CA ASP A 360 18.65 10.12 13.44
C ASP A 360 20.12 10.36 13.06
N ALA A 361 20.54 9.97 11.84
CA ALA A 361 21.89 10.19 11.35
C ALA A 361 22.15 11.67 11.04
N GLU A 362 23.43 12.08 11.01
CA GLU A 362 23.86 13.43 10.63
C GLU A 362 23.37 13.80 9.21
N ASP A 363 23.48 12.86 8.27
CA ASP A 363 22.85 12.93 6.95
C ASP A 363 21.76 11.85 6.83
N PRO A 364 20.49 12.19 7.10
CA PRO A 364 19.39 11.25 7.03
C PRO A 364 19.14 10.68 5.63
N VAL A 365 19.40 11.49 4.58
CA VAL A 365 19.19 11.07 3.19
C VAL A 365 20.19 10.02 2.79
N ALA A 366 21.48 10.25 3.05
CA ALA A 366 22.53 9.27 2.76
C ALA A 366 22.32 7.98 3.56
N ALA A 367 21.96 8.07 4.84
CA ALA A 367 21.69 6.90 5.67
C ALA A 367 20.50 6.08 5.17
N LEU A 368 19.40 6.74 4.80
CA LEU A 368 18.21 6.07 4.24
C LEU A 368 18.50 5.39 2.91
N LEU A 369 19.25 6.04 2.01
CA LEU A 369 19.61 5.48 0.71
C LEU A 369 20.60 4.31 0.85
N SER A 370 21.58 4.44 1.73
CA SER A 370 22.50 3.33 2.07
C SER A 370 21.73 2.14 2.64
N ASN A 371 20.73 2.36 3.52
CA ASN A 371 19.87 1.29 4.04
C ASN A 371 19.02 0.58 2.97
N LEU A 372 18.78 1.23 1.83
CA LEU A 372 18.20 0.61 0.63
C LEU A 372 19.24 -0.07 -0.26
N GLY A 373 20.54 -0.03 0.07
CA GLY A 373 21.60 -0.48 -0.78
C GLY A 373 21.77 0.38 -2.05
N ILE A 374 21.45 1.67 -1.96
CA ILE A 374 21.67 2.63 -3.05
C ILE A 374 22.95 3.39 -2.75
N GLN A 375 23.91 3.22 -3.63
CA GLN A 375 25.20 3.86 -3.60
C GLN A 375 25.38 4.76 -4.84
N GLU A 376 26.60 5.07 -5.22
CA GLU A 376 26.89 5.87 -6.40
C GLU A 376 26.11 5.42 -7.64
N GLY A 377 25.73 6.37 -8.50
CA GLY A 377 24.91 6.14 -9.68
C GLY A 377 23.39 6.12 -9.44
N GLY A 378 22.94 5.94 -8.18
CA GLY A 378 21.50 5.95 -7.85
C GLY A 378 20.74 4.74 -8.39
N ILE A 379 19.45 4.94 -8.74
CA ILE A 379 18.61 3.90 -9.37
C ILE A 379 18.23 4.32 -10.78
N SER A 380 18.27 3.37 -11.71
CA SER A 380 17.72 3.48 -13.05
C SER A 380 16.64 2.43 -13.26
N VAL A 381 15.75 2.68 -14.19
CA VAL A 381 14.68 1.73 -14.56
C VAL A 381 14.91 1.32 -16.00
N SER A 382 15.01 0.02 -16.23
CA SER A 382 15.15 -0.58 -17.54
C SER A 382 13.82 -1.05 -18.12
N SER A 383 13.76 -1.33 -19.41
CA SER A 383 12.58 -1.95 -20.04
C SER A 383 12.25 -3.33 -19.45
N ALA A 384 13.26 -4.06 -18.94
CA ALA A 384 13.10 -5.34 -18.28
C ALA A 384 12.31 -5.22 -16.97
N ASP A 385 12.52 -4.15 -16.20
CA ASP A 385 11.77 -3.90 -14.95
C ASP A 385 10.27 -3.69 -15.17
N LEU A 386 9.87 -3.28 -16.36
CA LEU A 386 8.47 -3.04 -16.73
C LEU A 386 7.84 -4.28 -17.39
N THR A 387 8.64 -5.25 -17.85
CA THR A 387 8.16 -6.42 -18.60
C THR A 387 7.24 -7.29 -17.75
N GLY A 388 6.05 -7.60 -18.26
CA GLY A 388 5.05 -8.44 -17.58
C GLY A 388 4.41 -7.80 -16.34
N ARG A 389 4.73 -6.56 -16.01
CA ARG A 389 4.11 -5.85 -14.88
C ARG A 389 2.73 -5.33 -15.26
N ASN A 390 1.80 -5.38 -14.34
CA ASN A 390 0.42 -4.93 -14.51
C ASN A 390 0.09 -3.77 -13.54
N HIS A 391 -1.16 -3.33 -13.53
CA HIS A 391 -1.65 -2.23 -12.70
C HIS A 391 -1.51 -2.44 -11.17
N GLN A 392 -1.18 -3.63 -10.69
CA GLN A 392 -0.90 -3.91 -9.28
C GLN A 392 0.58 -3.67 -8.92
N SER A 393 1.43 -3.48 -9.92
CA SER A 393 2.85 -3.20 -9.71
C SER A 393 3.07 -1.79 -9.15
N PRO A 394 4.06 -1.59 -8.27
CA PRO A 394 4.50 -0.26 -7.87
C PRO A 394 4.85 0.65 -9.04
N TYR A 395 5.27 0.08 -10.17
CA TYR A 395 5.60 0.83 -11.38
C TYR A 395 4.41 1.52 -12.06
N LEU A 396 3.13 1.22 -11.67
CA LEU A 396 1.98 1.99 -12.13
C LEU A 396 2.10 3.47 -11.72
N MET A 397 2.52 3.72 -10.46
CA MET A 397 2.78 5.08 -9.98
C MET A 397 3.83 5.77 -10.86
N PHE A 398 4.94 5.11 -11.17
CA PHE A 398 6.01 5.70 -11.99
C PHE A 398 5.56 6.00 -13.42
N CYS A 399 4.78 5.11 -14.04
CA CYS A 399 4.18 5.37 -15.34
C CYS A 399 3.26 6.59 -15.32
N TYR A 400 2.47 6.74 -14.24
CA TYR A 400 1.63 7.93 -14.05
C TYR A 400 2.48 9.19 -13.89
N LEU A 401 3.49 9.16 -13.00
CA LEU A 401 4.37 10.32 -12.76
C LEU A 401 5.12 10.74 -14.01
N ALA A 402 5.63 9.78 -14.78
CA ALA A 402 6.31 10.05 -16.06
C ALA A 402 5.40 10.77 -17.07
N ALA A 403 4.12 10.41 -17.12
CA ALA A 403 3.14 11.10 -17.96
C ALA A 403 2.77 12.47 -17.39
N ALA A 404 2.51 12.57 -16.08
CA ALA A 404 2.13 13.83 -15.42
C ALA A 404 3.23 14.90 -15.52
N HIS A 405 4.49 14.53 -15.27
CA HIS A 405 5.65 15.43 -15.41
C HIS A 405 5.95 15.78 -16.86
N ALA A 406 5.54 14.95 -17.83
CA ALA A 406 5.57 15.28 -19.25
C ALA A 406 4.42 16.21 -19.69
N GLY A 407 3.56 16.64 -18.77
CA GLY A 407 2.42 17.49 -19.06
C GLY A 407 1.28 16.77 -19.79
N ALA A 408 1.11 15.48 -19.59
CA ALA A 408 0.06 14.72 -20.25
C ALA A 408 -1.34 15.24 -19.90
N THR A 409 -2.19 15.29 -20.92
CA THR A 409 -3.57 15.77 -20.81
C THR A 409 -4.54 14.70 -21.30
N ASP A 410 -5.79 14.81 -20.89
CA ASP A 410 -6.86 13.95 -21.42
C ASP A 410 -7.10 14.25 -22.91
N TRP A 411 -7.27 13.22 -23.71
CA TRP A 411 -7.38 13.37 -25.17
C TRP A 411 -8.71 13.94 -25.66
N TRP A 412 -9.70 14.10 -24.77
CA TRP A 412 -11.00 14.64 -25.11
C TRP A 412 -11.10 16.13 -24.78
N ASP A 413 -10.80 16.50 -23.56
CA ASP A 413 -11.04 17.85 -23.03
C ASP A 413 -9.75 18.64 -22.79
N GLY A 414 -8.57 18.03 -22.97
CA GLY A 414 -7.27 18.64 -22.71
C GLY A 414 -6.99 18.91 -21.23
N GLY A 415 -7.82 18.38 -20.31
CA GLY A 415 -7.59 18.49 -18.88
C GLY A 415 -6.33 17.76 -18.43
N SER A 416 -5.58 18.34 -17.49
CA SER A 416 -4.37 17.67 -16.95
C SER A 416 -4.74 16.36 -16.27
N ILE A 417 -3.99 15.28 -16.55
CA ILE A 417 -4.16 14.00 -15.84
C ILE A 417 -3.79 14.10 -14.35
N ALA A 418 -2.97 15.08 -13.97
CA ALA A 418 -2.62 15.35 -12.59
C ALA A 418 -3.82 15.87 -11.76
N GLY A 419 -4.93 16.20 -12.42
CA GLY A 419 -6.14 16.69 -11.79
C GLY A 419 -6.06 18.11 -11.27
N THR A 420 -7.19 18.62 -10.80
CA THR A 420 -7.25 19.89 -10.07
C THR A 420 -7.08 19.59 -8.57
N PRO A 421 -6.28 20.35 -7.82
CA PRO A 421 -6.18 20.18 -6.38
C PRO A 421 -7.56 20.22 -5.71
N GLY A 422 -7.93 19.14 -5.00
CA GLY A 422 -9.21 19.04 -4.31
C GLY A 422 -10.24 18.11 -4.96
N GLU A 423 -10.05 17.67 -6.20
CA GLU A 423 -10.87 16.62 -6.80
C GLU A 423 -10.34 15.24 -6.43
N SER A 424 -11.07 14.55 -5.56
CA SER A 424 -10.77 13.17 -5.10
C SER A 424 -11.11 12.15 -6.18
N SER A 425 -10.49 12.20 -7.35
CA SER A 425 -10.68 11.18 -8.37
C SER A 425 -9.51 10.19 -8.35
N LYS A 426 -9.82 8.88 -8.28
CA LYS A 426 -8.83 7.85 -8.55
C LYS A 426 -8.29 8.07 -9.96
N PRO A 427 -6.97 7.91 -10.21
CA PRO A 427 -6.42 7.99 -11.54
C PRO A 427 -7.18 7.04 -12.45
N GLN A 428 -7.75 7.58 -13.50
CA GLN A 428 -8.44 6.79 -14.50
C GLN A 428 -7.42 6.36 -15.55
N TYR A 429 -7.54 5.14 -16.03
CA TYR A 429 -6.68 4.62 -17.07
C TYR A 429 -7.42 3.67 -17.99
N SER A 430 -6.91 3.51 -19.19
CA SER A 430 -7.41 2.58 -20.20
C SER A 430 -6.26 1.81 -20.85
N LEU A 431 -6.60 0.80 -21.63
CA LEU A 431 -5.63 0.09 -22.47
C LEU A 431 -5.51 0.81 -23.82
N VAL A 432 -4.28 1.11 -24.26
CA VAL A 432 -4.01 1.67 -25.59
C VAL A 432 -4.50 0.69 -26.66
N HIS A 433 -4.11 -0.58 -26.58
CA HIS A 433 -4.68 -1.65 -27.37
C HIS A 433 -5.80 -2.33 -26.60
N PRO A 434 -7.08 -2.13 -26.96
CA PRO A 434 -8.20 -2.73 -26.24
C PRO A 434 -8.14 -4.25 -26.26
N ALA A 435 -8.41 -4.88 -25.11
CA ALA A 435 -8.34 -6.34 -24.94
C ALA A 435 -9.21 -7.10 -25.94
N VAL A 436 -10.36 -6.54 -26.34
CA VAL A 436 -11.27 -7.16 -27.32
C VAL A 436 -10.60 -7.32 -28.70
N LYS A 437 -9.78 -6.34 -29.11
CA LYS A 437 -9.05 -6.40 -30.39
C LYS A 437 -7.91 -7.40 -30.34
N LEU A 438 -7.13 -7.40 -29.26
CA LEU A 438 -6.02 -8.33 -29.07
C LEU A 438 -6.49 -9.79 -28.98
N ARG A 439 -7.62 -10.04 -28.31
CA ARG A 439 -8.20 -11.39 -28.24
C ARG A 439 -8.78 -11.86 -29.58
N GLY A 440 -9.22 -10.94 -30.43
CA GLY A 440 -9.82 -11.19 -31.73
C GLY A 440 -8.83 -11.31 -32.88
N CYS A 441 -7.55 -10.98 -32.70
CA CYS A 441 -6.56 -11.06 -33.78
C CYS A 441 -6.01 -12.50 -33.95
N ALA A 442 -5.36 -12.75 -35.11
CA ALA A 442 -4.78 -14.06 -35.41
C ALA A 442 -3.66 -14.45 -34.46
N THR A 443 -2.81 -13.47 -34.08
CA THR A 443 -1.77 -13.62 -33.06
C THR A 443 -2.38 -13.76 -31.68
N LYS A 444 -1.98 -14.79 -30.92
CA LYS A 444 -2.48 -15.01 -29.58
C LYS A 444 -1.59 -14.29 -28.55
N TYR A 445 -2.23 -13.50 -27.71
CA TYR A 445 -1.61 -12.78 -26.60
C TYR A 445 -2.15 -13.31 -25.27
N THR A 446 -1.27 -13.42 -24.29
CA THR A 446 -1.64 -13.83 -22.92
C THR A 446 -2.36 -12.68 -22.19
N SER A 447 -3.12 -13.02 -21.16
CA SER A 447 -3.74 -12.01 -20.30
C SER A 447 -2.69 -11.11 -19.60
N ALA A 448 -1.50 -11.62 -19.34
CA ALA A 448 -0.40 -10.85 -18.78
C ALA A 448 0.09 -9.79 -19.78
N GLU A 449 0.33 -10.17 -21.03
CA GLU A 449 0.71 -9.22 -22.10
C GLU A 449 -0.37 -8.15 -22.33
N ILE A 450 -1.65 -8.54 -22.37
CA ILE A 450 -2.77 -7.61 -22.61
C ILE A 450 -2.87 -6.54 -21.50
N ASN A 451 -2.65 -6.92 -20.23
CA ASN A 451 -2.80 -6.05 -19.09
C ASN A 451 -1.45 -5.44 -18.61
N GLU A 452 -0.43 -5.51 -19.43
CA GLU A 452 0.90 -4.96 -19.11
C GLU A 452 0.86 -3.43 -18.97
N LEU A 453 1.71 -2.88 -18.09
CA LEU A 453 1.83 -1.43 -17.85
C LEU A 453 2.11 -0.67 -19.16
N ALA A 454 2.91 -1.25 -20.05
CA ALA A 454 3.18 -0.66 -21.37
C ALA A 454 1.95 -0.58 -22.30
N ASN A 455 0.83 -1.19 -21.93
CA ASN A 455 -0.47 -1.01 -22.60
C ASN A 455 -1.40 -0.02 -21.89
N ILE A 456 -1.03 0.49 -20.71
CA ILE A 456 -1.88 1.40 -19.92
C ILE A 456 -1.59 2.86 -20.31
N VAL A 457 -2.65 3.65 -20.48
CA VAL A 457 -2.64 5.09 -20.65
C VAL A 457 -3.58 5.75 -19.64
N PHE A 458 -3.18 6.89 -19.08
CA PHE A 458 -3.97 7.63 -18.10
C PHE A 458 -4.86 8.63 -18.82
N VAL A 459 -6.13 8.37 -18.89
CA VAL A 459 -7.17 9.16 -19.57
C VAL A 459 -8.49 9.03 -18.84
N SER A 460 -9.40 9.97 -19.03
CA SER A 460 -10.74 9.96 -18.43
C SER A 460 -11.59 8.77 -18.91
N GLU A 461 -12.63 8.45 -18.13
CA GLU A 461 -13.62 7.45 -18.53
C GLU A 461 -14.31 7.81 -19.86
N HIS A 462 -14.49 9.11 -20.12
CA HIS A 462 -15.06 9.60 -21.37
C HIS A 462 -14.16 9.26 -22.55
N THR A 463 -12.86 9.59 -22.47
CA THR A 463 -11.86 9.24 -23.48
C THR A 463 -11.74 7.73 -23.66
N ALA A 464 -11.71 6.98 -22.56
CA ALA A 464 -11.65 5.52 -22.61
C ALA A 464 -12.84 4.90 -23.36
N LYS A 465 -14.06 5.45 -23.19
CA LYS A 465 -15.28 4.93 -23.84
C LYS A 465 -15.45 5.44 -25.26
N ASN A 466 -15.23 6.72 -25.52
CA ASN A 466 -15.65 7.38 -26.76
C ASN A 466 -14.51 7.57 -27.77
N ILE A 467 -13.25 7.71 -27.31
CA ILE A 467 -12.09 7.80 -28.22
C ILE A 467 -11.47 6.42 -28.44
N ILE A 468 -11.12 5.71 -27.37
CA ILE A 468 -10.50 4.40 -27.45
C ILE A 468 -11.57 3.33 -27.76
N GLY A 469 -12.52 3.10 -26.87
CA GLY A 469 -13.60 2.15 -26.97
C GLY A 469 -13.10 0.74 -27.32
N SER A 470 -13.63 0.21 -28.42
CA SER A 470 -13.18 -1.06 -28.99
C SER A 470 -12.40 -0.90 -30.30
N ARG A 471 -11.91 0.32 -30.62
CA ARG A 471 -11.16 0.61 -31.85
C ARG A 471 -9.71 0.16 -31.69
N SER A 472 -9.05 -0.20 -32.81
CA SER A 472 -7.60 -0.42 -32.77
C SER A 472 -6.87 0.93 -32.72
N PRO A 473 -5.66 1.00 -32.13
CA PRO A 473 -4.89 2.24 -32.13
C PRO A 473 -4.66 2.82 -33.53
N SER A 474 -4.47 1.98 -34.56
CA SER A 474 -4.38 2.41 -35.95
C SER A 474 -5.59 3.22 -36.44
N ALA A 475 -6.76 3.07 -35.81
CA ALA A 475 -7.99 3.76 -36.19
C ALA A 475 -8.26 5.04 -35.40
N TYR A 476 -7.65 5.26 -34.23
CA TYR A 476 -7.94 6.43 -33.41
C TYR A 476 -6.70 7.28 -33.05
N MET A 477 -5.49 6.75 -33.15
CA MET A 477 -4.27 7.50 -32.83
C MET A 477 -4.02 8.69 -33.77
N GLN A 478 -4.59 8.70 -34.97
CA GLN A 478 -4.54 9.83 -35.87
C GLN A 478 -5.34 11.04 -35.34
N ASP A 479 -6.35 10.80 -34.49
CA ASP A 479 -7.17 11.83 -33.88
C ASP A 479 -6.51 12.41 -32.61
N VAL A 480 -5.45 11.75 -32.08
CA VAL A 480 -4.68 12.19 -30.90
C VAL A 480 -3.50 13.05 -31.37
N SER A 481 -3.32 14.23 -30.80
CA SER A 481 -2.24 15.14 -31.18
C SER A 481 -0.85 14.50 -30.99
N HIS A 482 0.15 14.93 -31.74
CA HIS A 482 1.52 14.44 -31.54
C HIS A 482 2.05 14.78 -30.14
N SER A 483 1.74 15.97 -29.62
CA SER A 483 2.11 16.38 -28.26
C SER A 483 1.52 15.47 -27.21
N ASP A 484 0.24 15.11 -27.33
CA ASP A 484 -0.43 14.20 -26.39
C ASP A 484 0.15 12.78 -26.48
N ARG A 485 0.38 12.26 -27.68
CA ARG A 485 1.05 10.96 -27.86
C ARG A 485 2.41 10.96 -27.19
N THR A 486 3.19 12.00 -27.45
CA THR A 486 4.51 12.17 -26.84
C THR A 486 4.39 12.22 -25.31
N ALA A 487 3.52 13.06 -24.72
CA ALA A 487 3.36 13.17 -23.28
C ALA A 487 2.95 11.85 -22.63
N HIS A 488 2.13 11.04 -23.31
CA HIS A 488 1.70 9.72 -22.84
C HIS A 488 2.67 8.57 -23.18
N ALA A 489 3.88 8.88 -23.64
CA ALA A 489 4.89 7.90 -24.04
C ALA A 489 4.39 6.90 -25.11
N ILE A 490 3.58 7.35 -26.06
CA ILE A 490 3.14 6.53 -27.19
C ILE A 490 4.24 6.52 -28.25
N PRO A 491 4.65 5.36 -28.77
CA PRO A 491 5.63 5.28 -29.87
C PRO A 491 5.18 6.04 -31.12
N ASP A 492 6.11 6.68 -31.82
CA ASP A 492 5.80 7.45 -33.03
C ASP A 492 5.56 6.58 -34.27
N ASP A 493 6.11 5.36 -34.33
CA ASP A 493 5.93 4.45 -35.47
C ASP A 493 4.48 3.97 -35.60
N PRO A 494 3.72 4.41 -36.63
CA PRO A 494 2.33 3.99 -36.80
C PRO A 494 2.17 2.49 -37.06
N ALA A 495 3.23 1.81 -37.50
CA ALA A 495 3.18 0.39 -37.82
C ALA A 495 2.94 -0.47 -36.59
N VAL A 496 3.37 -0.03 -35.39
CA VAL A 496 3.14 -0.76 -34.13
C VAL A 496 1.71 -0.61 -33.60
N PHE A 497 0.88 0.20 -34.21
CA PHE A 497 -0.53 0.37 -33.82
C PHE A 497 -1.44 -0.76 -34.33
N SER A 498 -0.92 -1.64 -35.23
CA SER A 498 -1.63 -2.86 -35.62
C SER A 498 -1.66 -3.86 -34.46
N PRO A 499 -2.81 -4.53 -34.21
CA PRO A 499 -2.90 -5.58 -33.21
C PRO A 499 -1.91 -6.73 -33.44
N GLU A 500 -1.51 -7.01 -34.67
CA GLU A 500 -0.57 -8.08 -35.06
C GLU A 500 0.86 -7.75 -34.60
N ARG A 501 1.20 -6.47 -34.47
CA ARG A 501 2.52 -5.96 -34.04
C ARG A 501 2.53 -5.50 -32.58
N TYR A 502 1.57 -5.96 -31.79
CA TYR A 502 1.39 -5.51 -30.41
C TYR A 502 2.62 -5.75 -29.51
N ARG A 503 3.37 -6.84 -29.70
CA ARG A 503 4.61 -7.08 -28.94
C ARG A 503 5.70 -6.04 -29.25
N GLU A 504 5.77 -5.55 -30.49
CA GLU A 504 6.67 -4.47 -30.88
C GLU A 504 6.24 -3.16 -30.23
N PHE A 505 4.93 -2.88 -30.19
CA PHE A 505 4.39 -1.75 -29.43
C PHE A 505 4.79 -1.80 -27.97
N LEU A 506 4.62 -2.95 -27.29
CA LEU A 506 4.99 -3.11 -25.89
C LEU A 506 6.48 -2.86 -25.66
N ARG A 507 7.35 -3.40 -26.52
CA ARG A 507 8.80 -3.21 -26.44
C ARG A 507 9.15 -1.74 -26.58
N ALA A 508 8.75 -1.09 -27.65
CA ALA A 508 9.05 0.31 -27.92
C ALA A 508 8.54 1.22 -26.78
N ARG A 509 7.32 0.98 -26.28
CA ARG A 509 6.76 1.81 -25.21
C ARG A 509 7.46 1.58 -23.87
N ARG A 510 7.89 0.34 -23.56
CA ARG A 510 8.69 0.07 -22.35
C ARG A 510 10.00 0.84 -22.33
N GLU A 511 10.68 0.93 -23.45
CA GLU A 511 11.91 1.71 -23.60
C GLU A 511 11.67 3.20 -23.31
N ILE A 512 10.64 3.80 -23.92
CA ILE A 512 10.28 5.20 -23.68
C ILE A 512 9.89 5.43 -22.21
N LEU A 513 9.08 4.56 -21.63
CA LEU A 513 8.66 4.65 -20.23
C LEU A 513 9.85 4.52 -19.28
N ALA A 514 10.74 3.56 -19.52
CA ALA A 514 11.92 3.33 -18.69
C ALA A 514 12.85 4.57 -18.69
N GLN A 515 13.13 5.14 -19.84
CA GLN A 515 13.93 6.37 -19.99
C GLN A 515 13.29 7.53 -19.22
N ARG A 516 11.96 7.72 -19.35
CA ARG A 516 11.25 8.81 -18.66
C ARG A 516 11.20 8.63 -17.15
N ILE A 517 11.00 7.40 -16.69
CA ILE A 517 11.01 7.10 -15.25
C ILE A 517 12.41 7.36 -14.69
N THR A 518 13.47 6.95 -15.39
CA THR A 518 14.85 7.25 -14.99
C THR A 518 15.11 8.74 -14.95
N HIS A 519 14.72 9.48 -16.00
CA HIS A 519 14.84 10.94 -16.02
C HIS A 519 14.07 11.62 -14.88
N LEU A 520 12.85 11.15 -14.55
CA LEU A 520 12.09 11.65 -13.42
C LEU A 520 12.84 11.42 -12.09
N LEU A 521 13.39 10.23 -11.89
CA LEU A 521 14.19 9.91 -10.71
C LEU A 521 15.41 10.82 -10.59
N ASP A 522 16.08 11.10 -11.70
CA ASP A 522 17.26 11.97 -11.77
C ASP A 522 16.97 13.42 -11.34
N GLN A 523 15.75 13.92 -11.54
CA GLN A 523 15.35 15.25 -11.09
C GLN A 523 15.40 15.43 -9.55
N PHE A 524 15.24 14.35 -8.80
CA PHE A 524 15.27 14.34 -7.35
C PHE A 524 16.56 13.74 -6.79
N ARG A 525 17.47 13.25 -7.63
CA ARG A 525 18.69 12.56 -7.22
C ARG A 525 19.58 13.49 -6.40
N PRO A 526 19.99 13.11 -5.18
CA PRO A 526 20.95 13.89 -4.39
C PRO A 526 22.29 14.06 -5.10
N ALA A 527 22.91 15.21 -4.91
CA ALA A 527 24.18 15.55 -5.55
C ALA A 527 25.31 14.56 -5.22
N PHE A 528 25.34 14.01 -4.01
CA PHE A 528 26.34 13.02 -3.62
C PHE A 528 26.22 11.69 -4.37
N LEU A 529 25.05 11.36 -4.94
CA LEU A 529 24.86 10.22 -5.83
C LEU A 529 25.21 10.54 -7.30
N THR A 530 25.33 11.81 -7.64
CA THR A 530 25.72 12.25 -9.00
C THR A 530 27.24 12.32 -9.15
N GLY A 531 27.99 11.69 -8.24
CA GLY A 531 29.46 11.63 -8.31
C GLY A 531 29.89 11.41 -9.76
N ASN A 532 30.41 12.43 -10.37
CA ASN A 532 31.12 12.48 -11.65
C ASN A 532 30.53 11.69 -12.85
N MET A 533 29.20 11.63 -13.03
CA MET A 533 28.61 11.02 -14.26
C MET A 533 29.10 11.65 -15.58
N GLN A 534 29.67 12.85 -15.58
CA GLN A 534 30.31 13.43 -16.78
C GLN A 534 31.67 12.81 -17.12
N ALA A 535 32.20 11.92 -16.27
CA ALA A 535 33.48 11.23 -16.48
C ALA A 535 33.35 9.75 -16.85
N GLU A 536 32.12 9.14 -16.76
CA GLU A 536 31.92 7.71 -16.99
C GLU A 536 31.74 7.30 -18.46
N GLU A 537 31.47 8.22 -19.38
CA GLU A 537 31.38 7.91 -20.81
C GLU A 537 32.73 7.60 -21.48
N SER A 538 33.86 7.68 -20.77
CA SER A 538 35.19 7.41 -21.33
C SER A 538 36.22 6.87 -20.33
N ARG A 539 35.83 6.04 -19.36
CA ARG A 539 36.82 5.40 -18.47
C ARG A 539 37.03 3.94 -18.84
N THR A 540 38.18 3.66 -19.42
CA THR A 540 38.88 2.40 -19.24
C THR A 540 39.13 2.19 -17.72
N PRO A 541 38.93 0.97 -17.18
CA PRO A 541 39.21 0.68 -15.78
C PRO A 541 40.69 1.06 -15.49
N ASN A 542 40.92 1.92 -14.52
CA ASN A 542 42.26 2.45 -14.21
C ASN A 542 43.19 1.38 -13.60
N SER A 543 42.65 0.33 -13.04
CA SER A 543 43.40 -0.91 -12.71
C SER A 543 42.46 -2.03 -12.33
N LEU A 544 42.62 -3.18 -12.95
CA LEU A 544 42.06 -4.47 -12.53
C LEU A 544 43.13 -5.17 -11.74
N THR A 545 42.91 -5.43 -10.46
CA THR A 545 43.87 -6.21 -9.65
C THR A 545 43.33 -7.62 -9.45
N LEU A 546 44.07 -8.62 -9.90
CA LEU A 546 43.80 -10.03 -9.69
C LEU A 546 44.84 -10.57 -8.73
N ALA A 547 44.43 -11.22 -7.63
CA ALA A 547 45.30 -11.94 -6.72
C ALA A 547 44.93 -13.42 -6.75
N ALA A 548 45.86 -14.28 -7.16
CA ALA A 548 45.66 -15.72 -7.18
C ALA A 548 46.06 -16.35 -5.86
N TYR A 549 45.32 -17.35 -5.49
CA TYR A 549 45.45 -18.12 -4.28
C TYR A 549 45.66 -19.60 -4.59
N THR A 550 46.69 -20.23 -3.99
CA THR A 550 47.00 -21.65 -4.17
C THR A 550 46.78 -22.42 -2.88
N GLY A 551 45.57 -22.84 -2.59
CA GLY A 551 45.23 -23.94 -1.69
C GLY A 551 44.56 -25.06 -2.49
N ALA A 552 43.92 -26.04 -1.86
CA ALA A 552 43.29 -27.20 -2.52
C ALA A 552 42.19 -26.87 -3.55
N GLY A 553 41.97 -25.61 -3.86
CA GLY A 553 41.16 -25.07 -4.97
C GLY A 553 41.75 -23.73 -5.36
N ARG A 554 42.03 -23.54 -6.65
CA ARG A 554 42.47 -22.24 -7.17
C ARG A 554 41.32 -21.28 -7.11
N ARG A 555 41.48 -20.16 -6.41
CA ARG A 555 40.51 -19.06 -6.38
C ARG A 555 41.21 -17.75 -6.71
N VAL A 556 40.56 -16.91 -7.46
CA VAL A 556 41.06 -15.59 -7.84
C VAL A 556 40.16 -14.52 -7.21
N LEU A 557 40.77 -13.56 -6.58
CA LEU A 557 40.12 -12.39 -6.07
C LEU A 557 40.15 -11.30 -7.16
N VAL A 558 39.01 -10.87 -7.59
CA VAL A 558 38.88 -9.76 -8.54
C VAL A 558 38.52 -8.50 -7.79
N THR A 559 39.29 -7.43 -8.03
CA THR A 559 39.03 -6.12 -7.43
C THR A 559 39.15 -5.04 -8.47
N GLU A 560 38.28 -4.06 -8.42
CA GLU A 560 38.39 -2.82 -9.18
C GLU A 560 38.75 -1.68 -8.21
N ALA A 561 39.83 -0.92 -8.54
CA ALA A 561 40.23 0.24 -7.78
C ALA A 561 40.07 1.50 -8.64
N LEU A 562 39.19 2.39 -8.26
CA LEU A 562 39.08 3.75 -8.82
C LEU A 562 39.75 4.72 -7.84
N SER A 563 40.71 5.51 -8.33
CA SER A 563 41.42 6.55 -7.54
C SER A 563 41.97 6.08 -6.17
N GLY A 564 42.31 4.81 -6.03
CA GLY A 564 42.92 4.26 -4.80
C GLY A 564 41.93 3.62 -3.83
N ASP A 565 40.65 3.71 -4.07
CA ASP A 565 39.60 3.06 -3.26
C ASP A 565 39.08 1.79 -3.93
N LEU A 566 38.92 0.73 -3.14
CA LEU A 566 38.38 -0.56 -3.58
C LEU A 566 36.86 -0.39 -3.81
N THR A 567 36.42 -0.59 -5.05
CA THR A 567 35.01 -0.47 -5.38
C THR A 567 34.26 -1.81 -5.33
N TRP A 568 34.92 -2.92 -5.68
CA TRP A 568 34.35 -4.26 -5.60
C TRP A 568 35.39 -5.33 -5.38
N THR A 569 35.01 -6.43 -4.70
CA THR A 569 35.86 -7.54 -4.43
C THR A 569 35.04 -8.83 -4.35
N GLY A 570 35.42 -9.86 -5.07
CA GLY A 570 34.78 -11.17 -5.04
C GLY A 570 35.76 -12.32 -5.33
N TRP A 571 35.51 -13.51 -4.76
CA TRP A 571 36.25 -14.72 -5.03
C TRP A 571 35.66 -15.48 -6.20
N ILE A 572 36.44 -15.77 -7.24
CA ILE A 572 36.00 -16.53 -8.41
C ILE A 572 36.96 -17.68 -8.68
N ASP A 573 36.44 -18.78 -9.22
CA ASP A 573 37.27 -19.83 -9.79
C ASP A 573 37.74 -19.43 -11.18
N PRO A 574 39.04 -19.41 -11.46
CA PRO A 574 39.54 -18.99 -12.76
C PRO A 574 39.04 -19.84 -13.92
N THR A 575 38.89 -21.16 -13.69
CA THR A 575 38.42 -22.07 -14.74
C THR A 575 36.98 -21.84 -15.11
N ASP A 576 36.15 -21.57 -14.11
CA ASP A 576 34.73 -21.21 -14.32
C ASP A 576 34.62 -19.86 -15.01
N PHE A 577 35.49 -18.90 -14.67
CA PHE A 577 35.49 -17.58 -15.28
C PHE A 577 35.94 -17.63 -16.76
N GLU A 578 37.01 -18.39 -17.08
CA GLU A 578 37.43 -18.58 -18.48
C GLU A 578 36.36 -19.30 -19.30
N ALA A 579 35.72 -20.33 -18.74
CA ALA A 579 34.64 -21.05 -19.41
C ALA A 579 33.43 -20.12 -19.66
N ALA A 580 33.12 -19.22 -18.71
CA ALA A 580 32.04 -18.25 -18.83
C ALA A 580 32.35 -17.16 -19.87
N LEU A 581 33.61 -16.71 -19.96
CA LEU A 581 34.05 -15.76 -21.00
C LEU A 581 33.96 -16.42 -22.39
N ASP A 582 34.41 -17.67 -22.58
CA ASP A 582 34.31 -18.38 -23.85
C ASP A 582 32.84 -18.59 -24.27
N ALA A 583 31.97 -18.94 -23.31
CA ALA A 583 30.57 -19.09 -23.58
C ALA A 583 29.89 -17.75 -23.96
N ALA A 584 30.22 -16.65 -23.25
CA ALA A 584 29.72 -15.33 -23.55
C ALA A 584 30.22 -14.80 -24.91
N ALA A 585 31.50 -15.06 -25.27
CA ALA A 585 32.05 -14.75 -26.59
C ALA A 585 31.34 -15.52 -27.73
N SER A 586 30.77 -16.67 -27.42
CA SER A 586 29.92 -17.45 -28.34
C SER A 586 28.47 -17.03 -28.38
N GLY A 587 28.07 -15.94 -27.74
CA GLY A 587 26.71 -15.40 -27.65
C GLY A 587 25.80 -16.14 -26.66
N LEU A 588 26.37 -16.98 -25.78
CA LEU A 588 25.65 -17.67 -24.72
C LEU A 588 25.68 -16.85 -23.44
N ALA A 589 24.53 -16.68 -22.76
CA ALA A 589 24.49 -16.08 -21.45
C ALA A 589 25.19 -17.00 -20.44
N SER A 590 26.12 -16.46 -19.66
CA SER A 590 26.87 -17.20 -18.64
C SER A 590 26.82 -16.50 -17.30
N ASP A 591 26.84 -17.30 -16.24
CA ASP A 591 26.92 -16.81 -14.87
C ASP A 591 28.15 -17.45 -14.21
N VAL A 592 28.91 -16.67 -13.44
CA VAL A 592 30.13 -17.11 -12.73
C VAL A 592 29.81 -17.20 -11.24
N ALA A 593 30.21 -18.28 -10.62
CA ALA A 593 30.12 -18.44 -9.16
C ALA A 593 31.11 -17.52 -8.45
N VAL A 594 30.60 -16.70 -7.50
CA VAL A 594 31.40 -15.78 -6.69
C VAL A 594 31.05 -16.05 -5.22
N GLY A 595 31.82 -16.91 -4.56
CA GLY A 595 31.44 -17.42 -3.24
C GLY A 595 30.13 -18.20 -3.30
N ASP A 596 29.15 -17.80 -2.47
CA ASP A 596 27.82 -18.43 -2.41
C ASP A 596 26.81 -17.79 -3.40
N GLU A 597 27.21 -16.81 -4.18
CA GLU A 597 26.38 -16.09 -5.15
C GLU A 597 26.84 -16.35 -6.58
N THR A 598 26.03 -16.00 -7.56
CA THR A 598 26.39 -16.05 -8.99
C THR A 598 26.33 -14.66 -9.60
N ALA A 599 27.40 -14.27 -10.31
CA ALA A 599 27.49 -13.00 -11.01
C ALA A 599 27.29 -13.18 -12.52
N PRO A 600 26.36 -12.47 -13.16
CA PRO A 600 26.18 -12.55 -14.59
C PRO A 600 27.37 -11.94 -15.34
N LEU A 601 27.88 -12.69 -16.33
CA LEU A 601 28.86 -12.23 -17.30
C LEU A 601 28.16 -12.09 -18.65
N ARG A 602 28.27 -10.92 -19.28
CA ARG A 602 27.60 -10.60 -20.54
C ARG A 602 28.59 -9.89 -21.46
N ILE A 603 28.49 -10.16 -22.75
CA ILE A 603 29.20 -9.43 -23.80
C ILE A 603 28.15 -8.76 -24.68
N ASP A 604 28.33 -7.47 -24.93
CA ASP A 604 27.45 -6.70 -25.82
C ASP A 604 27.87 -6.84 -27.30
N ASP A 605 27.03 -6.30 -28.20
CA ASP A 605 27.27 -6.38 -29.65
C ASP A 605 28.54 -5.61 -30.11
N GLU A 606 29.12 -4.77 -29.26
CA GLU A 606 30.33 -3.98 -29.51
C GLU A 606 31.59 -4.62 -28.92
N GLY A 607 31.44 -5.79 -28.23
CA GLY A 607 32.51 -6.53 -27.58
C GLY A 607 32.84 -6.04 -26.17
N GLY A 608 31.98 -5.19 -25.58
CA GLY A 608 32.12 -4.76 -24.19
C GLY A 608 31.69 -5.86 -23.22
N VAL A 609 32.55 -6.16 -22.24
CA VAL A 609 32.30 -7.17 -21.22
C VAL A 609 31.71 -6.52 -19.97
N THR A 610 30.64 -7.09 -19.44
CA THR A 610 30.00 -6.70 -18.18
C THR A 610 29.97 -7.90 -17.23
N PHE A 611 30.54 -7.75 -16.04
CA PHE A 611 30.58 -8.75 -14.99
C PHE A 611 30.37 -8.11 -13.62
N GLY A 612 29.56 -8.68 -12.77
CA GLY A 612 29.39 -8.18 -11.41
C GLY A 612 28.14 -8.62 -10.69
N LEU A 613 28.10 -8.38 -9.37
CA LEU A 613 26.99 -8.65 -8.46
C LEU A 613 26.30 -7.35 -8.01
N GLY A 614 25.01 -7.29 -8.19
CA GLY A 614 24.20 -6.15 -7.72
C GLY A 614 24.62 -4.82 -8.34
N PRO A 615 25.02 -3.82 -7.54
CA PRO A 615 25.45 -2.51 -8.04
C PRO A 615 26.91 -2.51 -8.54
N PHE A 616 27.66 -3.59 -8.34
CA PHE A 616 29.07 -3.70 -8.72
C PHE A 616 29.18 -4.38 -10.08
N VAL A 617 29.43 -3.58 -11.10
CA VAL A 617 29.57 -4.04 -12.48
C VAL A 617 30.91 -3.56 -13.02
N ILE A 618 31.75 -4.50 -13.43
CA ILE A 618 33.01 -4.23 -14.09
C ILE A 618 32.79 -4.22 -15.61
N ARG A 619 33.29 -3.20 -16.31
CA ARG A 619 33.16 -3.04 -17.75
C ARG A 619 34.53 -2.92 -18.38
N GLY A 620 34.73 -3.56 -19.53
CA GLY A 620 35.96 -3.49 -20.31
C GLY A 620 35.78 -4.18 -21.66
N SER A 621 36.73 -4.05 -22.57
CA SER A 621 36.72 -4.87 -23.78
C SER A 621 37.10 -6.33 -23.46
N LEU A 622 36.63 -7.27 -24.28
CA LEU A 622 36.93 -8.70 -24.12
C LEU A 622 38.45 -8.93 -24.15
N ASP A 623 39.19 -8.26 -25.04
CA ASP A 623 40.63 -8.39 -25.16
C ASP A 623 41.39 -7.88 -23.93
N GLU A 624 40.93 -6.76 -23.34
CA GLU A 624 41.51 -6.25 -22.07
C GLU A 624 41.27 -7.20 -20.92
N TRP A 625 40.06 -7.79 -20.82
CA TRP A 625 39.75 -8.79 -19.82
C TRP A 625 40.55 -10.06 -19.97
N LEU A 626 40.65 -10.63 -21.17
CA LEU A 626 41.44 -11.84 -21.44
C LEU A 626 42.92 -11.61 -21.16
N THR A 627 43.44 -10.43 -21.50
CA THR A 627 44.83 -10.06 -21.19
C THR A 627 45.04 -9.91 -19.70
N ALA A 628 44.16 -9.19 -18.99
CA ALA A 628 44.25 -8.99 -17.55
C ALA A 628 44.16 -10.32 -16.77
N VAL A 629 43.26 -11.22 -17.16
CA VAL A 629 43.10 -12.55 -16.57
C VAL A 629 44.38 -13.38 -16.80
N LYS A 630 44.91 -13.38 -18.02
CA LYS A 630 46.11 -14.11 -18.38
C LYS A 630 47.33 -13.58 -17.63
N ASP A 631 47.56 -12.28 -17.60
CA ASP A 631 48.66 -11.61 -16.90
C ASP A 631 48.60 -11.88 -15.37
N ALA A 632 47.39 -11.88 -14.79
CA ALA A 632 47.20 -12.20 -13.41
C ALA A 632 47.55 -13.66 -13.09
N PHE A 633 47.22 -14.60 -13.99
CA PHE A 633 47.58 -16.02 -13.84
C PHE A 633 49.08 -16.25 -13.97
N GLU A 634 49.73 -15.53 -14.89
CA GLU A 634 51.18 -15.68 -15.08
C GLU A 634 51.98 -14.99 -13.96
N SER A 635 51.48 -13.92 -13.36
CA SER A 635 52.14 -13.13 -12.32
C SER A 635 51.73 -13.49 -10.88
N ALA A 636 50.74 -14.34 -10.71
CA ALA A 636 50.20 -14.69 -9.41
C ALA A 636 51.23 -15.45 -8.56
N GLN A 637 51.57 -14.92 -7.39
CA GLN A 637 52.36 -15.61 -6.38
C GLN A 637 51.44 -16.27 -5.35
N PRO A 638 51.84 -17.49 -4.84
CA PRO A 638 51.08 -18.11 -3.74
C PRO A 638 51.13 -17.20 -2.51
N LEU A 639 49.98 -16.99 -1.87
CA LEU A 639 49.93 -16.38 -0.56
C LEU A 639 50.44 -17.41 0.46
N GLU A 640 51.41 -17.03 1.31
CA GLU A 640 52.08 -17.94 2.24
C GLU A 640 51.19 -18.47 3.35
N GLU A 641 50.12 -17.78 3.69
CA GLU A 641 49.12 -18.21 4.67
C GLU A 641 47.70 -18.00 4.11
N CYS A 642 47.07 -19.10 3.81
CA CYS A 642 45.72 -19.09 3.33
C CYS A 642 44.81 -20.00 4.14
N PRO A 643 43.75 -19.46 4.74
CA PRO A 643 42.76 -20.28 5.42
C PRO A 643 42.03 -21.17 4.42
N GLU A 644 41.77 -22.42 4.80
CA GLU A 644 40.90 -23.33 4.05
C GLU A 644 39.47 -22.78 4.00
N PRO A 645 38.70 -23.03 2.94
CA PRO A 645 37.35 -22.44 2.72
C PRO A 645 36.30 -22.78 3.79
N HIS A 646 36.64 -23.60 4.77
CA HIS A 646 35.74 -24.04 5.85
C HIS A 646 36.24 -23.68 7.24
N ASP A 647 37.25 -22.83 7.36
CA ASP A 647 37.76 -22.41 8.65
C ASP A 647 36.88 -21.29 9.21
N GLU A 648 36.49 -21.38 10.50
CA GLU A 648 35.59 -20.40 11.19
C GLU A 648 36.15 -18.98 11.23
N HIS A 649 37.37 -18.76 10.74
CA HIS A 649 38.08 -17.48 10.72
C HIS A 649 38.14 -16.81 9.33
N TRP A 650 37.41 -17.32 8.35
CA TRP A 650 37.31 -16.61 7.05
C TRP A 650 36.60 -15.30 7.23
N PRO A 651 37.18 -14.17 6.79
CA PRO A 651 36.44 -12.91 6.79
C PRO A 651 35.26 -13.06 5.86
N THR A 652 34.10 -12.82 6.41
CA THR A 652 32.81 -12.81 5.68
C THR A 652 32.76 -11.69 4.64
N ASP A 653 33.61 -10.67 4.76
CA ASP A 653 33.80 -9.59 3.79
C ASP A 653 35.19 -9.72 3.13
N PRO A 654 35.28 -10.02 1.82
CA PRO A 654 36.53 -10.05 1.08
C PRO A 654 37.36 -8.78 1.19
N ARG A 655 36.78 -7.63 1.51
CA ARG A 655 37.46 -6.35 1.72
C ARG A 655 38.34 -6.36 2.98
N GLU A 656 37.87 -6.99 4.07
CA GLU A 656 38.63 -7.11 5.31
C GLU A 656 39.90 -7.95 5.09
N PHE A 657 39.81 -8.98 4.25
CA PHE A 657 40.95 -9.82 3.89
C PHE A 657 42.01 -9.03 3.11
N LEU A 658 41.62 -8.21 2.14
CA LEU A 658 42.53 -7.36 1.37
C LEU A 658 43.21 -6.29 2.21
N LEU A 659 42.49 -5.68 3.14
CA LEU A 659 43.02 -4.65 4.01
C LEU A 659 43.95 -5.19 5.10
N SER A 660 43.77 -6.46 5.49
CA SER A 660 44.58 -7.12 6.54
C SER A 660 45.86 -7.77 6.01
N ASN A 661 45.96 -8.11 4.71
CA ASN A 661 47.10 -8.81 4.13
C ASN A 661 47.91 -7.91 3.16
N ALA A 662 49.11 -7.52 3.57
CA ALA A 662 50.06 -6.68 2.84
C ALA A 662 50.62 -7.28 1.52
N GLY A 663 50.09 -8.43 1.05
CA GLY A 663 50.57 -9.15 -0.14
C GLY A 663 49.91 -8.80 -1.46
N VAL A 664 48.92 -7.91 -1.47
CA VAL A 664 48.23 -7.49 -2.71
C VAL A 664 49.06 -6.41 -3.38
N ARG A 665 49.64 -6.73 -4.54
CA ARG A 665 50.30 -5.71 -5.38
C ARG A 665 49.23 -4.84 -6.02
N LYS A 666 49.31 -3.52 -5.79
CA LYS A 666 48.71 -2.54 -6.69
C LYS A 666 49.53 -2.56 -7.97
N THR A 667 48.92 -2.88 -9.09
CA THR A 667 49.49 -2.52 -10.40
C THR A 667 49.10 -1.07 -10.64
N ASP A 668 50.14 -0.22 -10.81
CA ASP A 668 49.97 1.21 -11.16
C ASP A 668 49.32 1.38 -12.54
#